data_4decf88267cb6937579f5c30a2532f08
#
_entry.id   4decf88267cb6937579f5c30a2532f08
#
_cell.length_a   1.000
_cell.length_b   1.000
_cell.length_c   1.000
_cell.angle_alpha   90.00
_cell.angle_beta   90.00
_cell.angle_gamma   90.00
#
_symmetry.space_group_name_H-M   'P 1'
#
loop_
_entity.id
_entity.type
_entity.pdbx_description
1 polymer ?
#
loop_
_entity_poly.entity_id
_entity_poly.type
_entity_poly.pdbx_seq_one_letter_code
_entity_poly.pdbx_strand_id
1 'polypeptide(L)'
;MSAFDTANKFVAALKLAGLVILAGFFTAGRMNDRVLLKTGRYEVTAMRVTQGKYVATALSPYEIESTYRSNYRVRTPKEIQIKFSINGADNEAPAGQNHLLLINSSEPQTFVFGKFPSEEMPSVQSATKEYLKADARVAIRLDMRTVMTEMNKLGYYTTFDGHKITKDGFKGVYVAGNTLPLSWDFRSLPDKPQFALHDSDNSGIFKGAIFFNEVQYPGHSFPRVRDWKLAENISAYPRYSSGSLLSEALYNESLEEMIEDIRPDGAFMAGAMWPGVWTRDISYSGFLSLAIINPDAAKASLLKKVRNDRIVQDTGTGGSWPVSSDRMVWTLAAWEVYKVTGDEAWLKKAYQIAKNSAMDDMHTLEDPSTGLFHGESSFLDWREQTYPRWMDPKDIFMSEDLGTNAVQYETYRVLAKMASTLGESPEPYLKTARRIEDGINEYLWMPAKGYYGQYLYGRNYQTLSPRSESLGESLCVLFGIAGHAHAAEVIRNVPVTQFGITCIYPQIPDIPPYHNDAVWPFVESYWAWASAEVNNMASVSMAIGAVYRAASFFLTNKENMVASTGDYLGTQINSDRQLWSVAGDLSIVYRVLFGLRFHRQSLSFAPCVPAGFGQTLRLDNLKYRKSTLSISIKGSGNKMSRLVLDGHRLSGDDIPGNLVGKHTVVIVMGGETARRSGINLVPDMFSPATPGVSLDGSELKWHYVHGAVSYSIYRNGKEVVTTGLNRYEIGTMGGYFEYQVMAVGRNGLESFLSAPLVVDKENPSIVVQAESNAAGEEHEFAGCTGAGYVRLDIGHPDSPEYKVDIDTGGLYAVDVRYANGEGPINTDNMCAIRTLCVDNHAEGPVVMPQRGEGAWSDWGYSNVTRVRLLPGVHMLSISFDSHDDNMNGNTNTALVDAIRLTMISKR
;
A
#
# COMPACT_ATOMS: atom_id res chain seq x y z
N MET A 1 63.39 47.30 17.89
CA MET A 1 62.10 47.52 18.49
C MET A 1 61.10 48.10 17.48
N SER A 2 60.93 47.52 16.24
CA SER A 2 59.87 48.02 15.28
C SER A 2 59.12 46.92 14.49
N ALA A 3 59.55 45.66 14.63
CA ALA A 3 58.87 44.54 13.92
C ALA A 3 57.85 43.80 14.79
N PHE A 4 57.92 43.93 16.11
CA PHE A 4 57.00 43.26 17.03
C PHE A 4 55.70 44.03 17.26
N ASP A 5 55.70 45.33 17.04
CA ASP A 5 54.49 46.19 17.26
C ASP A 5 53.54 46.17 16.07
N THR A 6 54.07 45.90 14.88
CA THR A 6 53.25 45.78 13.65
C THR A 6 52.50 44.41 13.59
N ALA A 7 53.11 43.35 14.07
CA ALA A 7 52.46 42.01 14.11
C ALA A 7 51.28 41.95 15.13
N ASN A 8 51.49 42.63 16.30
CA ASN A 8 50.40 42.69 17.30
C ASN A 8 49.22 43.57 16.88
N LYS A 9 49.43 44.60 16.09
CA LYS A 9 48.31 45.45 15.53
C LYS A 9 47.61 44.72 14.43
N PHE A 10 48.25 43.84 13.65
CA PHE A 10 47.63 43.03 12.62
C PHE A 10 46.78 41.89 13.22
N VAL A 11 47.24 41.24 14.29
CA VAL A 11 46.51 40.19 15.03
C VAL A 11 45.33 40.79 15.79
N ALA A 12 45.45 42.01 16.34
CA ALA A 12 44.35 42.72 16.98
C ALA A 12 43.27 43.15 15.94
N ALA A 13 43.70 43.61 14.74
CA ALA A 13 42.76 43.94 13.65
C ALA A 13 42.05 42.72 13.07
N LEU A 14 42.71 41.57 12.95
CA LEU A 14 42.08 40.30 12.54
C LEU A 14 41.12 39.77 13.62
N LYS A 15 41.42 39.91 14.91
CA LYS A 15 40.49 39.57 16.00
C LYS A 15 39.29 40.53 16.05
N LEU A 16 39.48 41.83 15.78
CA LEU A 16 38.36 42.79 15.70
C LEU A 16 37.51 42.58 14.44
N ALA A 17 38.13 42.27 13.29
CA ALA A 17 37.39 41.94 12.06
C ALA A 17 36.63 40.59 12.20
N GLY A 18 37.22 39.59 12.85
CA GLY A 18 36.54 38.36 13.21
C GLY A 18 35.38 38.54 14.18
N LEU A 19 35.52 39.42 15.18
CA LEU A 19 34.43 39.76 16.10
C LEU A 19 33.33 40.62 15.44
N VAL A 20 33.66 41.49 14.48
CA VAL A 20 32.66 42.28 13.73
C VAL A 20 31.92 41.42 12.72
N ILE A 21 32.58 40.41 12.13
CA ILE A 21 31.94 39.41 11.26
C ILE A 21 31.02 38.48 12.08
N LEU A 22 31.45 38.04 13.29
CA LEU A 22 30.56 37.31 14.20
C LEU A 22 29.41 38.18 14.76
N ALA A 23 29.63 39.47 15.04
CA ALA A 23 28.59 40.38 15.49
C ALA A 23 27.65 40.83 14.35
N GLY A 24 28.13 40.83 13.08
CA GLY A 24 27.31 41.12 11.90
C GLY A 24 26.35 40.00 11.53
N PHE A 25 26.63 38.75 11.93
CA PHE A 25 25.70 37.61 11.78
C PHE A 25 24.63 37.54 12.91
N PHE A 26 24.81 38.24 14.03
CA PHE A 26 23.85 38.28 15.13
C PHE A 26 22.81 39.41 15.05
N THR A 27 22.86 40.27 14.01
CA THR A 27 21.78 41.24 13.71
C THR A 27 20.94 40.86 12.49
N ALA A 28 21.01 39.59 12.01
CA ALA A 28 19.89 39.01 11.25
C ALA A 28 18.67 39.08 12.18
N GLY A 29 17.70 39.94 11.82
CA GLY A 29 16.52 40.16 12.63
C GLY A 29 15.96 38.82 13.11
N ARG A 30 15.51 38.75 14.38
CA ARG A 30 14.85 37.58 14.95
C ARG A 30 13.83 37.09 13.94
N MET A 31 14.15 36.02 13.21
CA MET A 31 13.14 35.29 12.47
C MET A 31 12.09 34.93 13.50
N ASN A 32 10.92 35.55 13.40
CA ASN A 32 9.80 35.14 14.26
C ASN A 32 9.57 33.66 14.03
N ASP A 33 9.72 32.86 15.06
CA ASP A 33 9.51 31.40 15.04
C ASP A 33 8.01 31.16 14.93
N ARG A 34 7.48 31.40 13.71
CA ARG A 34 6.05 31.32 13.40
C ARG A 34 5.58 29.88 13.48
N VAL A 35 4.46 29.67 14.14
CA VAL A 35 3.82 28.36 14.25
C VAL A 35 3.16 27.99 12.91
N LEU A 36 3.52 26.82 12.40
CA LEU A 36 2.86 26.16 11.25
C LEU A 36 1.72 25.27 11.73
N LEU A 37 2.01 24.46 12.76
CA LEU A 37 1.05 23.55 13.37
C LEU A 37 1.30 23.41 14.87
N LYS A 38 0.21 23.36 15.64
CA LYS A 38 0.25 22.99 17.06
C LYS A 38 -0.84 21.97 17.35
N THR A 39 -0.45 20.79 17.79
CA THR A 39 -1.33 19.73 18.24
C THR A 39 -1.23 19.54 19.76
N GLY A 40 -1.99 18.61 20.31
CA GLY A 40 -1.82 18.20 21.72
C GLY A 40 -0.53 17.37 21.98
N ARG A 41 0.20 16.96 20.94
CA ARG A 41 1.36 16.09 21.01
C ARG A 41 2.66 16.75 20.61
N TYR A 42 2.64 17.60 19.58
CA TYR A 42 3.83 18.27 19.05
C TYR A 42 3.49 19.63 18.44
N GLU A 43 4.51 20.45 18.25
CA GLU A 43 4.42 21.75 17.61
C GLU A 43 5.49 21.84 16.51
N VAL A 44 5.11 22.33 15.34
CA VAL A 44 5.98 22.62 14.20
C VAL A 44 5.97 24.13 13.99
N THR A 45 7.17 24.70 13.95
CA THR A 45 7.36 26.13 13.70
C THR A 45 8.21 26.33 12.45
N ALA A 46 8.44 27.57 12.07
CA ALA A 46 9.30 27.93 10.95
C ALA A 46 10.77 27.45 11.10
N MET A 47 11.21 27.11 12.31
CA MET A 47 12.60 26.73 12.58
C MET A 47 12.77 25.36 13.21
N ARG A 48 11.75 24.82 13.86
CA ARG A 48 11.92 23.60 14.68
C ARG A 48 10.62 22.82 14.86
N VAL A 49 10.81 21.58 15.29
CA VAL A 49 9.75 20.71 15.81
C VAL A 49 10.01 20.42 17.28
N THR A 50 8.96 20.47 18.11
CA THR A 50 9.05 20.09 19.52
C THR A 50 8.01 19.02 19.85
N GLN A 51 8.40 17.96 20.58
CA GLN A 51 7.53 16.90 21.08
C GLN A 51 7.98 16.48 22.48
N GLY A 52 7.27 16.92 23.51
CA GLY A 52 7.66 16.72 24.88
C GLY A 52 9.04 17.31 25.16
N LYS A 53 10.03 16.46 25.50
CA LYS A 53 11.42 16.86 25.74
C LYS A 53 12.30 16.88 24.47
N TYR A 54 11.80 16.42 23.36
CA TYR A 54 12.56 16.29 22.12
C TYR A 54 12.39 17.52 21.25
N VAL A 55 13.47 17.90 20.60
CA VAL A 55 13.51 19.03 19.66
C VAL A 55 14.32 18.64 18.44
N ALA A 56 13.81 18.97 17.27
CA ALA A 56 14.60 19.03 16.03
C ALA A 56 14.64 20.51 15.57
N THR A 57 15.81 20.99 15.17
CA THR A 57 16.02 22.39 14.81
C THR A 57 16.80 22.48 13.52
N ALA A 58 16.31 23.25 12.55
CA ALA A 58 17.08 23.63 11.38
C ALA A 58 18.06 24.74 11.77
N LEU A 59 19.36 24.48 11.63
CA LEU A 59 20.44 25.45 11.90
C LEU A 59 20.75 26.29 10.67
N SER A 60 20.58 25.70 9.49
CA SER A 60 20.73 26.34 8.19
C SER A 60 19.82 25.60 7.17
N PRO A 61 19.70 26.09 5.92
CA PRO A 61 19.04 25.32 4.86
C PRO A 61 19.71 23.97 4.54
N TYR A 62 20.88 23.72 5.13
CA TYR A 62 21.74 22.56 4.84
C TYR A 62 22.12 21.76 6.10
N GLU A 63 21.46 22.03 7.21
CA GLU A 63 21.78 21.36 8.49
C GLU A 63 20.57 21.33 9.42
N ILE A 64 20.25 20.14 9.92
CA ILE A 64 19.22 19.90 10.95
C ILE A 64 19.86 19.13 12.10
N GLU A 65 19.60 19.55 13.33
CA GLU A 65 19.90 18.78 14.54
C GLU A 65 18.64 18.22 15.16
N SER A 66 18.70 16.97 15.65
CA SER A 66 17.60 16.29 16.34
C SER A 66 18.05 15.64 17.63
N THR A 67 17.29 15.89 18.71
CA THR A 67 17.46 15.21 20.00
C THR A 67 16.51 14.01 20.14
N TYR A 68 15.74 13.67 19.10
CA TYR A 68 14.73 12.62 19.17
C TYR A 68 15.34 11.26 19.44
N ARG A 69 14.69 10.53 20.33
CA ARG A 69 14.98 9.12 20.60
C ARG A 69 13.67 8.34 20.68
N SER A 70 13.62 7.26 19.95
CA SER A 70 12.52 6.32 20.07
C SER A 70 12.43 5.75 21.47
N ASN A 71 11.21 5.62 21.98
CA ASN A 71 10.91 4.93 23.25
C ASN A 71 10.04 3.69 23.03
N TYR A 72 9.95 3.22 21.79
CA TYR A 72 9.13 2.07 21.39
C TYR A 72 9.37 0.84 22.30
N ARG A 73 10.62 0.57 22.66
CA ARG A 73 11.02 -0.58 23.50
C ARG A 73 10.31 -0.68 24.85
N VAL A 74 9.81 0.42 25.38
CA VAL A 74 9.10 0.45 26.67
C VAL A 74 7.71 -0.18 26.58
N ARG A 75 7.17 -0.41 25.37
CA ARG A 75 5.79 -0.85 25.13
C ARG A 75 5.67 -2.15 24.33
N THR A 76 6.76 -2.89 24.13
CA THR A 76 6.70 -4.19 23.45
C THR A 76 5.83 -5.15 24.26
N PRO A 77 4.75 -5.71 23.69
CA PRO A 77 3.93 -6.69 24.37
C PRO A 77 4.75 -7.91 24.83
N LYS A 78 4.41 -8.51 25.94
CA LYS A 78 5.09 -9.73 26.40
C LYS A 78 4.58 -11.01 25.74
N GLU A 79 3.46 -10.93 25.04
CA GLU A 79 2.96 -11.97 24.16
C GLU A 79 3.55 -11.78 22.77
N ILE A 80 4.31 -12.76 22.31
CA ILE A 80 5.01 -12.74 21.02
C ILE A 80 4.55 -13.94 20.21
N GLN A 81 4.22 -13.70 18.95
CA GLN A 81 3.94 -14.76 18.01
C GLN A 81 5.20 -15.10 17.23
N ILE A 82 5.50 -16.39 17.10
CA ILE A 82 6.61 -16.88 16.27
C ILE A 82 6.16 -18.03 15.39
N LYS A 83 6.99 -18.30 14.37
CA LYS A 83 6.89 -19.44 13.47
C LYS A 83 8.29 -19.91 13.13
N PHE A 84 8.45 -21.21 12.91
CA PHE A 84 9.71 -21.75 12.42
C PHE A 84 9.71 -21.79 10.90
N SER A 85 10.90 -21.77 10.35
CA SER A 85 11.10 -21.78 8.89
C SER A 85 12.25 -22.70 8.52
N ILE A 86 12.04 -23.56 7.55
CA ILE A 86 13.14 -24.26 6.87
C ILE A 86 13.50 -23.44 5.64
N ASN A 87 14.78 -23.10 5.49
CA ASN A 87 15.37 -22.38 4.34
C ASN A 87 14.83 -20.97 4.09
N GLY A 88 14.17 -20.33 5.06
CA GLY A 88 13.60 -19.00 4.88
C GLY A 88 12.26 -19.01 4.13
N ALA A 89 11.51 -20.10 4.17
CA ALA A 89 10.16 -20.18 3.64
C ALA A 89 9.12 -20.27 4.78
N ASP A 90 7.89 -19.80 4.55
CA ASP A 90 6.76 -19.96 5.48
C ASP A 90 6.17 -21.36 5.32
N ASN A 91 6.86 -22.39 5.86
CA ASN A 91 6.60 -23.79 5.59
C ASN A 91 6.40 -24.67 6.85
N GLU A 92 6.11 -24.08 7.99
CA GLU A 92 5.77 -24.83 9.20
C GLU A 92 4.28 -25.19 9.28
N ALA A 93 3.42 -24.20 8.98
CA ALA A 93 1.98 -24.33 9.13
C ALA A 93 1.26 -23.29 8.26
N PRO A 94 -0.05 -23.45 7.99
CA PRO A 94 -0.83 -22.46 7.24
C PRO A 94 -0.72 -21.03 7.80
N ALA A 95 -0.94 -20.05 6.93
CA ALA A 95 -0.89 -18.64 7.31
C ALA A 95 -1.84 -18.34 8.49
N GLY A 96 -1.36 -17.59 9.48
CA GLY A 96 -2.10 -17.24 10.68
C GLY A 96 -2.09 -18.29 11.81
N GLN A 97 -1.49 -19.46 11.58
CA GLN A 97 -1.21 -20.42 12.64
C GLN A 97 0.19 -20.18 13.19
N ASN A 98 0.32 -19.57 14.37
CA ASN A 98 1.58 -19.17 14.96
C ASN A 98 1.69 -19.71 16.39
N HIS A 99 2.93 -19.99 16.84
CA HIS A 99 3.19 -20.24 18.24
C HIS A 99 3.06 -18.96 19.05
N LEU A 100 2.48 -19.06 20.25
CA LEU A 100 2.40 -17.95 21.19
C LEU A 100 3.44 -18.14 22.30
N LEU A 101 4.34 -17.17 22.43
CA LEU A 101 5.28 -17.09 23.55
C LEU A 101 4.82 -16.03 24.55
N LEU A 102 4.71 -16.40 25.83
CA LEU A 102 4.50 -15.46 26.92
C LEU A 102 5.82 -15.25 27.68
N ILE A 103 6.47 -14.11 27.47
CA ILE A 103 7.75 -13.79 28.06
C ILE A 103 7.54 -13.02 29.36
N ASN A 104 7.70 -13.71 30.51
CA ASN A 104 7.34 -13.20 31.83
C ASN A 104 8.48 -12.53 32.58
N SER A 105 9.74 -12.68 32.12
CA SER A 105 10.93 -12.25 32.86
C SER A 105 12.00 -11.73 31.93
N SER A 106 12.90 -10.88 32.44
CA SER A 106 14.17 -10.57 31.80
C SER A 106 15.23 -11.66 31.97
N GLU A 107 15.04 -12.56 32.98
CA GLU A 107 15.88 -13.73 33.13
C GLU A 107 15.70 -14.68 31.94
N PRO A 108 16.74 -15.41 31.51
CA PRO A 108 16.67 -16.32 30.37
C PRO A 108 15.54 -17.35 30.51
N GLN A 109 14.60 -17.34 29.60
CA GLN A 109 13.52 -18.35 29.53
C GLN A 109 13.81 -19.31 28.37
N THR A 110 13.52 -20.58 28.55
CA THR A 110 13.66 -21.62 27.53
C THR A 110 12.29 -22.14 27.12
N PHE A 111 11.99 -22.02 25.82
CA PHE A 111 10.80 -22.63 25.22
C PHE A 111 11.22 -23.85 24.40
N VAL A 112 10.51 -24.96 24.66
CA VAL A 112 10.76 -26.23 24.01
C VAL A 112 9.58 -26.59 23.11
N PHE A 113 9.85 -26.79 21.84
CA PHE A 113 8.87 -27.17 20.83
C PHE A 113 9.09 -28.63 20.45
N GLY A 114 8.05 -29.43 20.63
CA GLY A 114 8.16 -30.87 20.62
C GLY A 114 8.36 -31.50 19.27
N LYS A 115 8.00 -30.82 18.17
CA LYS A 115 8.04 -31.37 16.82
C LYS A 115 7.89 -30.27 15.75
N PHE A 116 8.53 -30.46 14.61
CA PHE A 116 8.27 -29.70 13.40
C PHE A 116 7.58 -30.60 12.33
N PRO A 117 6.47 -30.19 11.70
CA PRO A 117 5.63 -29.07 12.08
C PRO A 117 4.91 -29.31 13.41
N SER A 118 4.56 -28.26 14.13
CA SER A 118 3.88 -28.39 15.43
C SER A 118 2.43 -28.83 15.23
N GLU A 119 1.99 -29.84 15.99
CA GLU A 119 0.61 -30.34 15.95
C GLU A 119 -0.37 -29.48 16.78
N GLU A 120 0.13 -28.67 17.70
CA GLU A 120 -0.68 -27.83 18.59
C GLU A 120 -0.22 -26.36 18.47
N MET A 121 -0.89 -25.62 17.63
CA MET A 121 -0.77 -24.16 17.62
C MET A 121 -2.03 -23.56 18.25
N PRO A 122 -1.94 -22.96 19.45
CA PRO A 122 -3.09 -22.38 20.08
C PRO A 122 -3.64 -21.23 19.26
N SER A 123 -4.95 -21.18 19.05
CA SER A 123 -5.62 -19.99 18.57
C SER A 123 -5.41 -18.88 19.61
N VAL A 124 -4.79 -17.78 19.19
CA VAL A 124 -4.45 -16.65 20.06
C VAL A 124 -5.73 -15.99 20.59
N GLN A 125 -5.97 -16.07 21.88
CA GLN A 125 -7.14 -15.48 22.53
C GLN A 125 -6.82 -14.58 23.71
N SER A 126 -5.69 -13.96 23.86
CA SER A 126 -5.60 -12.89 24.88
C SER A 126 -4.57 -11.84 24.51
N ALA A 127 -5.01 -10.59 24.42
CA ALA A 127 -4.12 -9.45 24.46
C ALA A 127 -3.82 -9.11 25.92
N THR A 128 -2.64 -9.42 26.42
CA THR A 128 -2.23 -8.91 27.73
C THR A 128 -1.87 -7.44 27.61
N LYS A 129 -2.25 -6.64 28.60
CA LYS A 129 -1.83 -5.22 28.72
C LYS A 129 -0.43 -5.06 29.32
N GLU A 130 0.35 -6.13 29.41
CA GLU A 130 1.67 -6.12 30.00
C GLU A 130 2.77 -6.10 28.95
N TYR A 131 3.88 -5.45 29.27
CA TYR A 131 4.98 -5.20 28.35
C TYR A 131 6.23 -5.98 28.74
N LEU A 132 7.04 -6.31 27.70
CA LEU A 132 8.33 -6.93 27.87
C LEU A 132 9.27 -6.07 28.72
N LYS A 133 9.99 -6.74 29.61
CA LYS A 133 11.13 -6.14 30.29
C LYS A 133 12.30 -5.97 29.31
N ALA A 134 13.20 -5.07 29.67
CA ALA A 134 14.43 -4.88 28.90
C ALA A 134 15.28 -6.17 28.89
N ASP A 135 16.01 -6.39 27.79
CA ASP A 135 16.97 -7.47 27.59
C ASP A 135 16.39 -8.89 27.82
N ALA A 136 15.13 -9.11 27.48
CA ALA A 136 14.49 -10.40 27.63
C ALA A 136 15.14 -11.44 26.68
N ARG A 137 15.86 -12.41 27.26
CA ARG A 137 16.50 -13.48 26.50
C ARG A 137 15.61 -14.71 26.43
N VAL A 138 15.29 -15.15 25.22
CA VAL A 138 14.49 -16.35 24.93
C VAL A 138 15.38 -17.41 24.28
N ALA A 139 15.58 -18.52 24.95
CA ALA A 139 16.21 -19.69 24.36
C ALA A 139 15.14 -20.60 23.75
N ILE A 140 15.38 -21.08 22.55
CA ILE A 140 14.47 -21.93 21.77
C ILE A 140 15.13 -23.29 21.56
N ARG A 141 14.34 -24.35 21.76
CA ARG A 141 14.70 -25.72 21.39
C ARG A 141 13.59 -26.31 20.55
N LEU A 142 13.91 -26.68 19.33
CA LEU A 142 12.98 -27.27 18.37
C LEU A 142 13.41 -28.70 18.01
N ASP A 143 12.49 -29.63 18.14
CA ASP A 143 12.73 -31.04 17.78
C ASP A 143 12.50 -31.26 16.28
N MET A 144 13.58 -31.41 15.54
CA MET A 144 13.60 -31.68 14.09
C MET A 144 13.89 -33.15 13.76
N ARG A 145 13.90 -34.05 14.76
CA ARG A 145 14.26 -35.47 14.56
C ARG A 145 13.37 -36.15 13.51
N THR A 146 12.09 -35.83 13.47
CA THR A 146 11.19 -36.38 12.44
C THR A 146 11.62 -35.95 11.04
N VAL A 147 11.84 -34.66 10.83
CA VAL A 147 12.30 -34.08 9.56
C VAL A 147 13.63 -34.70 9.12
N MET A 148 14.60 -34.75 10.04
CA MET A 148 15.92 -35.31 9.75
C MET A 148 15.86 -36.83 9.45
N THR A 149 14.96 -37.54 10.11
CA THR A 149 14.76 -39.01 9.86
C THR A 149 14.15 -39.22 8.47
N GLU A 150 13.14 -38.43 8.09
CA GLU A 150 12.53 -38.53 6.75
C GLU A 150 13.53 -38.16 5.64
N MET A 151 14.27 -37.08 5.81
CA MET A 151 15.32 -36.67 4.88
C MET A 151 16.40 -37.76 4.71
N ASN A 152 16.77 -38.44 5.79
CA ASN A 152 17.75 -39.55 5.71
C ASN A 152 17.18 -40.83 5.07
N LYS A 153 15.87 -41.08 5.23
CA LYS A 153 15.21 -42.30 4.71
C LYS A 153 14.76 -42.14 3.26
N LEU A 154 14.16 -40.95 2.93
CA LEU A 154 13.50 -40.71 1.65
C LEU A 154 14.34 -39.86 0.70
N GLY A 155 15.39 -39.20 1.23
CA GLY A 155 16.17 -38.19 0.50
C GLY A 155 15.55 -36.76 0.54
N TYR A 156 14.34 -36.62 1.05
CA TYR A 156 13.62 -35.35 1.18
C TYR A 156 12.66 -35.38 2.37
N TYR A 157 12.22 -34.14 2.76
CA TYR A 157 11.11 -33.94 3.68
C TYR A 157 9.99 -33.20 2.93
N THR A 158 8.73 -33.55 3.18
CA THR A 158 7.59 -32.87 2.60
C THR A 158 6.95 -31.96 3.64
N THR A 159 6.87 -30.65 3.37
CA THR A 159 6.25 -29.62 4.20
C THR A 159 4.72 -29.76 4.19
N PHE A 160 4.02 -29.03 5.05
CA PHE A 160 2.55 -29.11 5.15
C PHE A 160 1.86 -28.72 3.82
N ASP A 161 2.47 -27.84 3.03
CA ASP A 161 2.01 -27.36 1.73
C ASP A 161 2.41 -28.26 0.55
N GLY A 162 2.97 -29.44 0.83
CA GLY A 162 3.39 -30.43 -0.18
C GLY A 162 4.77 -30.20 -0.81
N HIS A 163 5.46 -29.10 -0.45
CA HIS A 163 6.78 -28.83 -1.00
C HIS A 163 7.83 -29.81 -0.49
N LYS A 164 8.68 -30.34 -1.40
CA LYS A 164 9.73 -31.29 -1.06
C LYS A 164 11.08 -30.60 -0.88
N ILE A 165 11.63 -30.65 0.30
CA ILE A 165 12.97 -30.14 0.62
C ILE A 165 13.94 -31.32 0.61
N THR A 166 14.81 -31.37 -0.39
CA THR A 166 15.81 -32.41 -0.49
C THR A 166 16.88 -32.27 0.59
N LYS A 167 17.57 -33.37 0.91
CA LYS A 167 18.65 -33.35 1.91
C LYS A 167 19.75 -32.35 1.54
N ASP A 168 20.14 -32.29 0.25
CA ASP A 168 21.15 -31.35 -0.23
C ASP A 168 20.60 -29.90 -0.32
N GLY A 169 19.29 -29.73 -0.42
CA GLY A 169 18.60 -28.44 -0.42
C GLY A 169 18.33 -27.87 0.98
N PHE A 170 18.62 -28.62 2.05
CA PHE A 170 18.41 -28.15 3.40
C PHE A 170 19.53 -27.17 3.81
N LYS A 171 19.18 -25.89 3.97
CA LYS A 171 20.13 -24.80 4.26
C LYS A 171 20.12 -24.37 5.73
N GLY A 172 19.01 -24.58 6.43
CA GLY A 172 18.94 -24.21 7.85
C GLY A 172 17.51 -24.08 8.38
N VAL A 173 17.42 -23.87 9.69
CA VAL A 173 16.18 -23.63 10.42
C VAL A 173 16.25 -22.27 11.08
N TYR A 174 15.19 -21.48 10.96
CA TYR A 174 15.14 -20.09 11.39
C TYR A 174 13.86 -19.82 12.19
N VAL A 175 13.83 -18.66 12.87
CA VAL A 175 12.67 -18.18 13.62
C VAL A 175 12.21 -16.87 12.99
N ALA A 176 10.93 -16.79 12.60
CA ALA A 176 10.21 -15.58 12.25
C ALA A 176 9.26 -15.17 13.38
N GLY A 177 8.77 -13.93 13.40
CA GLY A 177 7.80 -13.51 14.41
C GLY A 177 7.31 -12.07 14.24
N ASN A 178 6.30 -11.71 15.03
CA ASN A 178 5.62 -10.43 14.98
C ASN A 178 6.29 -9.30 15.77
N THR A 179 7.38 -9.58 16.47
CA THR A 179 7.98 -8.63 17.43
C THR A 179 9.47 -8.49 17.22
N LEU A 180 9.97 -7.25 17.11
CA LEU A 180 11.40 -6.99 16.94
C LEU A 180 12.25 -7.67 18.02
N PRO A 181 13.39 -8.27 17.61
CA PRO A 181 14.07 -8.15 16.32
C PRO A 181 13.54 -9.09 15.20
N LEU A 182 12.57 -9.94 15.50
CA LEU A 182 11.94 -10.79 14.51
C LEU A 182 11.03 -10.00 13.55
N SER A 183 10.78 -10.56 12.38
CA SER A 183 9.78 -10.12 11.42
C SER A 183 9.20 -11.33 10.68
N TRP A 184 8.09 -11.13 9.98
CA TRP A 184 7.50 -12.14 9.08
C TRP A 184 8.13 -12.14 7.67
N ASP A 185 9.29 -11.48 7.52
CA ASP A 185 10.07 -11.55 6.30
C ASP A 185 10.91 -12.84 6.29
N PHE A 186 10.27 -13.93 5.91
CA PHE A 186 10.89 -15.25 5.84
C PHE A 186 12.09 -15.28 4.87
N ARG A 187 12.00 -14.58 3.74
CA ARG A 187 13.03 -14.62 2.69
C ARG A 187 14.39 -14.07 3.17
N SER A 188 14.36 -13.08 4.05
CA SER A 188 15.59 -12.50 4.59
C SER A 188 16.23 -13.33 5.73
N LEU A 189 15.55 -14.36 6.23
CA LEU A 189 16.05 -15.16 7.36
C LEU A 189 17.39 -15.84 7.09
N PRO A 190 17.68 -16.40 5.89
CA PRO A 190 18.99 -17.00 5.60
C PRO A 190 20.16 -16.01 5.73
N ASP A 191 19.91 -14.71 5.54
CA ASP A 191 20.92 -13.65 5.67
C ASP A 191 21.03 -13.11 7.11
N LYS A 192 20.21 -13.62 8.04
CA LYS A 192 20.14 -13.20 9.44
C LYS A 192 20.54 -14.35 10.40
N PRO A 193 21.84 -14.65 10.54
CA PRO A 193 22.33 -15.80 11.34
C PRO A 193 21.93 -15.74 12.82
N GLN A 194 21.60 -14.57 13.35
CA GLN A 194 21.11 -14.39 14.72
C GLN A 194 19.74 -15.03 14.96
N PHE A 195 18.97 -15.35 13.92
CA PHE A 195 17.67 -16.02 14.01
C PHE A 195 17.74 -17.50 13.59
N ALA A 196 18.94 -18.00 13.28
CA ALA A 196 19.13 -19.40 12.97
C ALA A 196 19.14 -20.27 14.22
N LEU A 197 18.54 -21.45 14.12
CA LEU A 197 18.67 -22.51 15.12
C LEU A 197 19.69 -23.53 14.61
N HIS A 198 20.54 -24.00 15.51
CA HIS A 198 21.65 -24.92 15.19
C HIS A 198 21.55 -26.22 15.96
N ASP A 199 21.88 -27.33 15.28
CA ASP A 199 22.06 -28.65 15.88
C ASP A 199 23.56 -28.96 16.02
N SER A 200 24.20 -28.33 17.02
CA SER A 200 25.66 -28.40 17.20
C SER A 200 26.15 -29.77 17.73
N ASP A 201 25.24 -30.56 18.29
CA ASP A 201 25.55 -31.86 18.88
C ASP A 201 25.01 -33.06 18.04
N ASN A 202 24.49 -32.78 16.85
CA ASN A 202 23.85 -33.75 15.95
C ASN A 202 22.76 -34.61 16.62
N SER A 203 22.04 -34.00 17.58
CA SER A 203 20.95 -34.66 18.31
C SER A 203 19.60 -34.60 17.59
N GLY A 204 19.51 -33.82 16.50
CA GLY A 204 18.24 -33.47 15.85
C GLY A 204 17.43 -32.43 16.61
N ILE A 205 17.99 -31.87 17.69
CA ILE A 205 17.38 -30.77 18.44
C ILE A 205 18.09 -29.46 18.08
N PHE A 206 17.42 -28.63 17.34
CA PHE A 206 17.91 -27.33 16.91
C PHE A 206 17.74 -26.31 18.03
N LYS A 207 18.79 -25.54 18.32
CA LYS A 207 18.86 -24.62 19.47
C LYS A 207 19.30 -23.23 19.02
N GLY A 208 18.70 -22.19 19.63
CA GLY A 208 19.10 -20.79 19.43
C GLY A 208 18.64 -19.92 20.58
N ALA A 209 19.02 -18.64 20.57
CA ALA A 209 18.53 -17.67 21.51
C ALA A 209 18.29 -16.33 20.82
N ILE A 210 17.16 -15.70 21.15
CA ILE A 210 16.75 -14.41 20.63
C ILE A 210 16.67 -13.44 21.79
N PHE A 211 17.16 -12.24 21.59
CA PHE A 211 17.09 -11.15 22.55
C PHE A 211 15.98 -10.19 22.12
N PHE A 212 15.02 -9.97 22.99
CA PHE A 212 13.93 -9.04 22.76
C PHE A 212 14.10 -7.82 23.66
N ASN A 213 13.64 -6.68 23.17
CA ASN A 213 13.64 -5.43 23.90
C ASN A 213 15.04 -5.07 24.45
N GLU A 214 16.10 -5.30 23.64
CA GLU A 214 17.47 -5.02 24.04
C GLU A 214 17.65 -3.54 24.44
N VAL A 215 18.14 -3.32 25.66
CA VAL A 215 18.67 -2.03 26.05
C VAL A 215 20.04 -1.90 25.44
N GLN A 216 20.21 -0.98 24.50
CA GLN A 216 21.53 -0.66 24.00
C GLN A 216 22.40 -0.20 25.15
N TYR A 217 23.45 -0.95 25.42
CA TYR A 217 24.34 -0.73 26.57
C TYR A 217 24.84 0.72 26.67
N PRO A 218 24.97 1.27 27.90
CA PRO A 218 25.45 2.63 28.14
C PRO A 218 26.86 2.92 27.66
N GLY A 219 27.59 1.93 27.13
CA GLY A 219 28.96 2.09 26.58
C GLY A 219 29.02 2.60 25.14
N HIS A 220 27.96 2.50 24.37
CA HIS A 220 27.82 3.19 23.10
C HIS A 220 27.02 4.47 23.35
N SER A 221 27.74 5.56 23.65
CA SER A 221 27.14 6.88 23.70
C SER A 221 26.60 7.22 22.32
N PHE A 222 25.30 6.95 22.10
CA PHE A 222 24.63 7.66 21.01
C PHE A 222 24.81 9.15 21.27
N PRO A 223 25.22 9.93 20.29
CA PRO A 223 25.29 11.37 20.45
C PRO A 223 23.97 11.85 21.02
N ARG A 224 23.96 12.70 22.01
CA ARG A 224 22.75 13.30 22.61
C ARG A 224 21.96 14.07 21.56
N VAL A 225 22.64 14.48 20.51
CA VAL A 225 22.15 15.18 19.33
C VAL A 225 22.63 14.40 18.11
N ARG A 226 21.75 14.12 17.18
CA ARG A 226 22.07 13.64 15.84
C ARG A 226 21.93 14.83 14.89
N ASP A 227 22.64 14.82 13.79
CA ASP A 227 22.58 15.86 12.79
C ASP A 227 22.51 15.27 11.38
N TRP A 228 21.81 16.00 10.52
CA TRP A 228 21.89 15.88 9.07
C TRP A 228 22.62 17.10 8.54
N LYS A 229 23.54 16.91 7.61
CA LYS A 229 24.27 17.94 6.88
C LYS A 229 24.34 17.55 5.42
N LEU A 230 23.94 18.48 4.56
CA LEU A 230 23.99 18.28 3.11
C LEU A 230 25.40 17.89 2.66
N ALA A 231 25.55 16.73 2.04
CA ALA A 231 26.79 16.21 1.47
C ALA A 231 26.79 16.22 -0.06
N GLU A 232 25.62 16.03 -0.67
CA GLU A 232 25.46 15.92 -2.12
C GLU A 232 25.32 17.27 -2.82
N ASN A 233 25.68 17.31 -4.11
CA ASN A 233 25.56 18.51 -4.92
C ASN A 233 24.16 18.64 -5.52
N ILE A 234 23.31 19.43 -4.89
CA ILE A 234 21.93 19.70 -5.32
C ILE A 234 21.78 20.88 -6.31
N SER A 235 22.87 21.52 -6.75
CA SER A 235 22.84 22.78 -7.53
C SER A 235 22.17 22.67 -8.92
N ALA A 236 22.04 21.46 -9.46
CA ALA A 236 21.36 21.20 -10.73
C ALA A 236 19.84 21.29 -10.64
N TYR A 237 19.29 21.10 -9.45
CA TYR A 237 17.85 21.04 -9.19
C TYR A 237 17.24 22.41 -8.86
N PRO A 238 15.91 22.54 -8.84
CA PRO A 238 15.25 23.76 -8.42
C PRO A 238 15.61 24.12 -6.98
N ARG A 239 15.82 25.42 -6.73
CA ARG A 239 16.18 25.94 -5.42
C ARG A 239 14.96 26.57 -4.77
N TYR A 240 14.55 26.05 -3.64
CA TYR A 240 13.46 26.57 -2.83
C TYR A 240 13.99 27.47 -1.69
N SER A 241 13.26 28.56 -1.41
CA SER A 241 13.46 29.35 -0.21
C SER A 241 12.16 29.99 0.27
N SER A 242 12.03 30.17 1.58
CA SER A 242 10.84 30.69 2.22
C SER A 242 11.18 31.45 3.50
N GLY A 243 10.18 31.80 4.30
CA GLY A 243 10.42 32.29 5.65
C GLY A 243 10.42 31.18 6.71
N SER A 244 10.47 29.90 6.29
CA SER A 244 10.61 28.74 7.18
C SER A 244 11.90 28.00 6.89
N LEU A 245 12.88 28.20 7.76
CA LEU A 245 14.20 27.56 7.65
C LEU A 245 14.09 26.01 7.70
N LEU A 246 13.16 25.51 8.53
CA LEU A 246 12.89 24.08 8.63
C LEU A 246 12.43 23.52 7.29
N SER A 247 11.49 24.18 6.63
CA SER A 247 11.00 23.75 5.30
C SER A 247 12.08 23.78 4.23
N GLU A 248 12.99 24.77 4.27
CA GLU A 248 14.12 24.83 3.34
C GLU A 248 15.11 23.69 3.56
N ALA A 249 15.40 23.37 4.83
CA ALA A 249 16.31 22.28 5.18
C ALA A 249 15.73 20.91 4.78
N LEU A 250 14.46 20.65 5.08
CA LEU A 250 13.79 19.39 4.71
C LEU A 250 13.67 19.22 3.19
N TYR A 251 13.39 20.29 2.45
CA TYR A 251 13.43 20.27 1.00
C TYR A 251 14.81 19.86 0.44
N ASN A 252 15.89 20.38 1.02
CA ASN A 252 17.25 20.05 0.59
C ASN A 252 17.66 18.63 1.03
N GLU A 253 17.23 18.17 2.21
CA GLU A 253 17.37 16.77 2.66
C GLU A 253 16.70 15.82 1.68
N SER A 254 15.46 16.11 1.30
CA SER A 254 14.72 15.29 0.33
C SER A 254 15.32 15.33 -1.08
N LEU A 255 15.96 16.44 -1.50
CA LEU A 255 16.73 16.47 -2.76
C LEU A 255 17.97 15.58 -2.70
N GLU A 256 18.69 15.60 -1.58
CA GLU A 256 19.84 14.71 -1.36
C GLU A 256 19.42 13.25 -1.41
N GLU A 257 18.40 12.87 -0.66
CA GLU A 257 17.86 11.50 -0.64
C GLU A 257 17.35 11.05 -2.02
N MET A 258 16.70 11.95 -2.78
CA MET A 258 16.32 11.68 -4.16
C MET A 258 17.52 11.35 -5.05
N ILE A 259 18.67 12.06 -4.86
CA ILE A 259 19.90 11.80 -5.62
C ILE A 259 20.49 10.44 -5.22
N GLU A 260 20.52 10.13 -3.94
CA GLU A 260 21.04 8.87 -3.41
C GLU A 260 20.17 7.66 -3.84
N ASP A 261 18.89 7.88 -4.14
CA ASP A 261 18.00 6.84 -4.66
C ASP A 261 18.14 6.63 -6.17
N ILE A 262 18.95 7.42 -6.89
CA ILE A 262 19.25 7.19 -8.30
C ILE A 262 20.29 6.06 -8.43
N ARG A 263 19.89 4.97 -9.02
CA ARG A 263 20.72 3.79 -9.32
C ARG A 263 21.74 4.09 -10.42
N PRO A 264 22.81 3.30 -10.56
CA PRO A 264 23.80 3.46 -11.64
C PRO A 264 23.21 3.38 -13.05
N ASP A 265 22.04 2.74 -13.21
CA ASP A 265 21.32 2.64 -14.49
C ASP A 265 20.37 3.84 -14.75
N GLY A 266 20.40 4.85 -13.91
CA GLY A 266 19.64 6.09 -14.00
C GLY A 266 18.18 5.99 -13.54
N ALA A 267 17.71 4.83 -13.09
CA ALA A 267 16.39 4.67 -12.52
C ALA A 267 16.39 4.91 -10.99
N PHE A 268 15.25 5.28 -10.43
CA PHE A 268 15.07 5.36 -8.99
C PHE A 268 14.92 3.96 -8.37
N MET A 269 15.50 3.73 -7.21
CA MET A 269 15.14 2.64 -6.31
C MET A 269 14.02 3.09 -5.37
N ALA A 270 13.28 2.14 -4.78
CA ALA A 270 12.15 2.45 -3.93
C ALA A 270 12.54 2.95 -2.53
N GLY A 271 13.78 2.72 -2.07
CA GLY A 271 14.30 3.21 -0.80
C GLY A 271 15.54 2.47 -0.35
N ALA A 272 16.13 2.88 0.77
CA ALA A 272 17.35 2.29 1.30
C ALA A 272 17.22 0.78 1.60
N MET A 273 16.05 0.36 2.12
CA MET A 273 15.74 -1.06 2.36
C MET A 273 15.31 -1.78 1.08
N TRP A 274 14.86 -1.02 0.08
CA TRP A 274 14.23 -1.51 -1.14
C TRP A 274 15.01 -1.05 -2.37
N PRO A 275 16.15 -1.72 -2.72
CA PRO A 275 17.02 -1.27 -3.82
C PRO A 275 16.45 -1.59 -5.22
N GLY A 276 15.28 -2.21 -5.29
CA GLY A 276 14.57 -2.50 -6.54
C GLY A 276 13.88 -1.28 -7.14
N VAL A 277 13.44 -1.42 -8.38
CA VAL A 277 12.54 -0.48 -9.05
C VAL A 277 11.17 -1.13 -9.07
N TRP A 278 10.19 -0.56 -8.38
CA TRP A 278 8.83 -1.08 -8.34
C TRP A 278 7.85 -0.10 -8.99
N THR A 279 6.90 -0.66 -9.74
CA THR A 279 5.95 0.12 -10.55
C THR A 279 5.18 1.12 -9.71
N ARG A 280 4.69 0.70 -8.57
CA ARG A 280 3.89 1.52 -7.66
C ARG A 280 4.71 2.67 -7.10
N ASP A 281 5.88 2.38 -6.54
CA ASP A 281 6.74 3.37 -5.88
C ASP A 281 7.19 4.47 -6.83
N ILE A 282 7.72 4.09 -8.00
CA ILE A 282 8.23 5.08 -8.96
C ILE A 282 7.09 5.88 -9.62
N SER A 283 5.89 5.31 -9.70
CA SER A 283 4.78 5.95 -10.36
C SER A 283 4.07 6.97 -9.47
N TYR A 284 3.72 6.61 -8.23
CA TYR A 284 3.19 7.58 -7.26
C TYR A 284 4.19 8.71 -6.99
N SER A 285 5.48 8.39 -6.86
CA SER A 285 6.55 9.39 -6.69
C SER A 285 6.70 10.30 -7.91
N GLY A 286 6.63 9.73 -9.13
CA GLY A 286 6.66 10.47 -10.37
C GLY A 286 5.49 11.46 -10.47
N PHE A 287 4.29 11.02 -10.14
CA PHE A 287 3.08 11.83 -10.17
C PHE A 287 3.10 12.93 -9.09
N LEU A 288 3.62 12.67 -7.89
CA LEU A 288 3.78 13.68 -6.83
C LEU A 288 4.73 14.81 -7.27
N SER A 289 5.99 14.49 -7.53
CA SER A 289 7.02 15.51 -7.75
C SER A 289 8.18 15.10 -8.67
N LEU A 290 8.56 13.81 -8.73
CA LEU A 290 9.82 13.43 -9.36
C LEU A 290 9.82 13.63 -10.88
N ALA A 291 8.66 13.52 -11.55
CA ALA A 291 8.53 13.89 -12.97
C ALA A 291 8.79 15.38 -13.24
N ILE A 292 8.58 16.23 -12.23
CA ILE A 292 8.84 17.67 -12.29
C ILE A 292 10.33 17.97 -12.09
N ILE A 293 10.95 17.29 -11.13
CA ILE A 293 12.31 17.60 -10.64
C ILE A 293 13.37 16.92 -11.50
N ASN A 294 13.15 15.63 -11.82
CA ASN A 294 14.08 14.80 -12.58
C ASN A 294 13.32 13.91 -13.59
N PRO A 295 12.78 14.50 -14.67
CA PRO A 295 11.99 13.76 -15.64
C PRO A 295 12.77 12.65 -16.35
N ASP A 296 14.10 12.74 -16.45
CA ASP A 296 14.92 11.74 -17.11
C ASP A 296 15.03 10.46 -16.25
N ALA A 297 15.28 10.59 -14.96
CA ALA A 297 15.27 9.46 -14.04
C ALA A 297 13.86 8.87 -13.89
N ALA A 298 12.80 9.70 -13.88
CA ALA A 298 11.43 9.24 -13.89
C ALA A 298 11.13 8.41 -15.16
N LYS A 299 11.51 8.86 -16.36
CA LYS A 299 11.38 8.08 -17.60
C LYS A 299 12.15 6.76 -17.54
N ALA A 300 13.40 6.79 -17.07
CA ALA A 300 14.22 5.59 -16.94
C ALA A 300 13.54 4.56 -16.02
N SER A 301 13.02 5.00 -14.88
CA SER A 301 12.29 4.17 -13.93
C SER A 301 11.03 3.57 -14.54
N LEU A 302 10.20 4.40 -15.15
CA LEU A 302 8.96 3.97 -15.81
C LEU A 302 9.23 2.92 -16.90
N LEU A 303 10.29 3.08 -17.70
CA LEU A 303 10.65 2.13 -18.75
C LEU A 303 11.19 0.80 -18.21
N LYS A 304 11.75 0.76 -16.99
CA LYS A 304 12.13 -0.50 -16.33
C LYS A 304 10.91 -1.38 -16.01
N LYS A 305 9.74 -0.78 -15.91
CA LYS A 305 8.47 -1.42 -15.60
C LYS A 305 7.58 -1.60 -16.83
N VAL A 306 8.20 -1.79 -17.97
CA VAL A 306 7.52 -2.11 -19.24
C VAL A 306 8.08 -3.41 -19.82
N ARG A 307 7.20 -4.34 -20.13
CA ARG A 307 7.51 -5.60 -20.81
C ARG A 307 6.48 -5.84 -21.90
N ASN A 308 6.92 -6.18 -23.10
CA ASN A 308 6.04 -6.41 -24.25
C ASN A 308 5.04 -5.26 -24.51
N ASP A 309 5.52 -4.01 -24.37
CA ASP A 309 4.70 -2.80 -24.45
C ASP A 309 3.50 -2.78 -23.50
N ARG A 310 3.63 -3.39 -22.32
CA ARG A 310 2.67 -3.39 -21.22
C ARG A 310 3.34 -3.00 -19.91
N ILE A 311 2.59 -2.37 -19.03
CA ILE A 311 3.03 -2.01 -17.67
C ILE A 311 3.05 -3.28 -16.81
N VAL A 312 4.15 -3.52 -16.11
CA VAL A 312 4.29 -4.67 -15.21
C VAL A 312 3.78 -4.31 -13.82
N GLN A 313 2.96 -5.18 -13.22
CA GLN A 313 2.67 -5.18 -11.78
C GLN A 313 3.68 -6.12 -11.14
N ASP A 314 4.46 -5.65 -10.18
CA ASP A 314 5.58 -6.40 -9.62
C ASP A 314 5.51 -6.60 -8.11
N THR A 315 4.48 -6.12 -7.47
CA THR A 315 4.16 -6.37 -6.07
C THR A 315 2.66 -6.60 -5.92
N GLY A 316 2.28 -7.32 -4.90
CA GLY A 316 0.87 -7.54 -4.58
C GLY A 316 0.59 -8.87 -3.92
N THR A 317 -0.58 -9.00 -3.39
CA THR A 317 -1.10 -10.18 -2.73
C THR A 317 -1.60 -11.19 -3.76
N GLY A 318 -1.10 -12.42 -3.70
CA GLY A 318 -1.65 -13.51 -4.52
C GLY A 318 -1.17 -13.55 -5.98
N GLY A 319 0.06 -13.10 -6.26
CA GLY A 319 0.70 -13.29 -7.56
C GLY A 319 0.65 -12.06 -8.46
N SER A 320 0.77 -10.89 -7.88
CA SER A 320 0.78 -9.61 -8.58
C SER A 320 -0.46 -9.40 -9.46
N TRP A 321 -0.32 -9.21 -10.79
CA TRP A 321 -1.46 -9.07 -11.68
C TRP A 321 -2.10 -10.45 -11.94
N PRO A 322 -3.43 -10.59 -11.95
CA PRO A 322 -4.46 -9.54 -11.87
C PRO A 322 -4.99 -9.28 -10.44
N VAL A 323 -4.48 -9.94 -9.40
CA VAL A 323 -4.94 -9.72 -8.02
C VAL A 323 -4.60 -8.30 -7.56
N SER A 324 -3.38 -7.85 -7.85
CA SER A 324 -2.97 -6.45 -7.71
C SER A 324 -3.08 -5.75 -9.05
N SER A 325 -3.73 -4.60 -9.11
CA SER A 325 -4.11 -3.94 -10.37
C SER A 325 -3.95 -2.41 -10.40
N ASP A 326 -3.27 -1.84 -9.41
CA ASP A 326 -3.00 -0.40 -9.35
C ASP A 326 -1.81 0.07 -10.21
N ARG A 327 -1.16 -0.86 -10.94
CA ARG A 327 -0.05 -0.57 -11.87
C ARG A 327 -0.32 0.60 -12.83
N MET A 328 -1.60 0.88 -13.08
CA MET A 328 -2.01 1.92 -14.02
C MET A 328 -1.69 3.35 -13.55
N VAL A 329 -1.29 3.53 -12.29
CA VAL A 329 -0.70 4.80 -11.81
C VAL A 329 0.54 5.21 -12.61
N TRP A 330 1.22 4.25 -13.27
CA TRP A 330 2.28 4.49 -14.26
C TRP A 330 1.85 5.50 -15.35
N THR A 331 0.62 5.39 -15.81
CA THR A 331 0.06 6.27 -16.85
C THR A 331 -0.01 7.73 -16.39
N LEU A 332 -0.33 7.95 -15.11
CA LEU A 332 -0.39 9.29 -14.51
C LEU A 332 1.00 9.93 -14.46
N ALA A 333 1.99 9.16 -14.00
CA ALA A 333 3.39 9.61 -13.97
C ALA A 333 3.93 9.88 -15.39
N ALA A 334 3.64 8.99 -16.33
CA ALA A 334 4.08 9.15 -17.73
C ALA A 334 3.48 10.40 -18.38
N TRP A 335 2.21 10.69 -18.10
CA TRP A 335 1.55 11.92 -18.56
C TRP A 335 2.14 13.17 -17.89
N GLU A 336 2.52 13.08 -16.61
CA GLU A 336 3.18 14.18 -15.91
C GLU A 336 4.52 14.52 -16.56
N VAL A 337 5.35 13.50 -16.87
CA VAL A 337 6.60 13.67 -17.62
C VAL A 337 6.37 14.40 -18.94
N TYR A 338 5.34 14.01 -19.74
CA TYR A 338 5.03 14.69 -21.00
C TYR A 338 4.65 16.16 -20.79
N LYS A 339 3.78 16.45 -19.82
CA LYS A 339 3.33 17.80 -19.55
C LYS A 339 4.50 18.74 -19.20
N VAL A 340 5.44 18.21 -18.38
CA VAL A 340 6.63 18.96 -17.95
C VAL A 340 7.63 19.15 -19.08
N THR A 341 7.89 18.12 -19.88
CA THR A 341 8.96 18.12 -20.90
C THR A 341 8.49 18.55 -22.29
N GLY A 342 7.24 18.26 -22.65
CA GLY A 342 6.73 18.41 -24.02
C GLY A 342 7.32 17.42 -25.02
N ASP A 343 7.82 16.27 -24.58
CA ASP A 343 8.45 15.24 -25.41
C ASP A 343 7.40 14.41 -26.15
N GLU A 344 7.19 14.72 -27.42
CA GLU A 344 6.20 14.06 -28.29
C GLU A 344 6.55 12.59 -28.59
N ALA A 345 7.84 12.23 -28.60
CA ALA A 345 8.25 10.84 -28.80
C ALA A 345 7.89 9.99 -27.56
N TRP A 346 8.13 10.57 -26.38
CA TRP A 346 7.68 9.98 -25.12
C TRP A 346 6.16 9.81 -25.07
N LEU A 347 5.40 10.84 -25.45
CA LEU A 347 3.94 10.78 -25.48
C LEU A 347 3.42 9.59 -26.29
N LYS A 348 3.93 9.41 -27.53
CA LYS A 348 3.52 8.31 -28.41
C LYS A 348 3.82 6.96 -27.80
N LYS A 349 5.02 6.80 -27.23
CA LYS A 349 5.44 5.55 -26.56
C LYS A 349 4.59 5.26 -25.33
N ALA A 350 4.42 6.25 -24.46
CA ALA A 350 3.64 6.11 -23.23
C ALA A 350 2.15 5.79 -23.51
N TYR A 351 1.58 6.43 -24.53
CA TYR A 351 0.21 6.15 -24.96
C TYR A 351 0.02 4.70 -25.41
N GLN A 352 0.94 4.16 -26.21
CA GLN A 352 0.82 2.78 -26.69
C GLN A 352 0.91 1.78 -25.52
N ILE A 353 1.85 1.98 -24.59
CA ILE A 353 2.04 1.12 -23.42
C ILE A 353 0.80 1.16 -22.51
N ALA A 354 0.32 2.37 -22.20
CA ALA A 354 -0.85 2.54 -21.34
C ALA A 354 -2.13 1.99 -22.00
N LYS A 355 -2.30 2.18 -23.30
CA LYS A 355 -3.44 1.65 -24.08
C LYS A 355 -3.49 0.12 -24.04
N ASN A 356 -2.34 -0.54 -24.27
CA ASN A 356 -2.27 -2.01 -24.23
C ASN A 356 -2.65 -2.53 -22.83
N SER A 357 -2.07 -1.93 -21.79
CA SER A 357 -2.34 -2.33 -20.39
C SER A 357 -3.80 -2.10 -19.99
N ALA A 358 -4.40 -0.99 -20.43
CA ALA A 358 -5.80 -0.68 -20.17
C ALA A 358 -6.75 -1.65 -20.90
N MET A 359 -6.34 -2.18 -22.04
CA MET A 359 -7.11 -3.22 -22.75
C MET A 359 -7.09 -4.55 -21.98
N ASP A 360 -5.93 -4.97 -21.48
CA ASP A 360 -5.82 -6.17 -20.64
C ASP A 360 -6.69 -6.02 -19.38
N ASP A 361 -6.61 -4.87 -18.71
CA ASP A 361 -7.41 -4.61 -17.50
C ASP A 361 -8.93 -4.61 -17.80
N MET A 362 -9.38 -4.07 -18.92
CA MET A 362 -10.79 -4.14 -19.32
C MET A 362 -11.28 -5.57 -19.50
N HIS A 363 -10.48 -6.45 -20.05
CA HIS A 363 -10.87 -7.85 -20.28
C HIS A 363 -10.90 -8.65 -18.98
N THR A 364 -9.93 -8.41 -18.10
CA THR A 364 -9.70 -9.28 -16.94
C THR A 364 -10.31 -8.74 -15.65
N LEU A 365 -10.40 -7.40 -15.51
CA LEU A 365 -10.72 -6.78 -14.21
C LEU A 365 -12.09 -6.10 -14.17
N GLU A 366 -12.69 -5.71 -15.32
CA GLU A 366 -13.93 -4.95 -15.30
C GLU A 366 -15.12 -5.80 -14.82
N ASP A 367 -15.84 -5.35 -13.78
CA ASP A 367 -17.18 -5.86 -13.44
C ASP A 367 -18.25 -5.03 -14.16
N PRO A 368 -18.94 -5.60 -15.18
CA PRO A 368 -19.99 -4.87 -15.88
C PRO A 368 -21.18 -4.49 -15.01
N SER A 369 -21.37 -5.14 -13.85
CA SER A 369 -22.52 -4.91 -12.97
C SER A 369 -22.35 -3.65 -12.10
N THR A 370 -21.13 -3.31 -11.73
CA THR A 370 -20.78 -2.13 -10.93
C THR A 370 -20.12 -1.04 -11.77
N GLY A 371 -19.48 -1.43 -12.89
CA GLY A 371 -18.63 -0.56 -13.69
C GLY A 371 -17.26 -0.31 -13.07
N LEU A 372 -16.96 -1.00 -11.97
CA LEU A 372 -15.68 -0.95 -11.26
C LEU A 372 -14.73 -2.03 -11.76
N PHE A 373 -13.49 -1.94 -11.34
CA PHE A 373 -12.43 -2.88 -11.66
C PHE A 373 -12.05 -3.66 -10.40
N HIS A 374 -11.94 -4.96 -10.55
CA HIS A 374 -11.46 -5.87 -9.53
C HIS A 374 -9.98 -5.61 -9.18
N GLY A 375 -9.58 -5.98 -7.98
CA GLY A 375 -8.20 -5.97 -7.52
C GLY A 375 -8.04 -5.49 -6.09
N GLU A 376 -6.83 -5.64 -5.60
CA GLU A 376 -6.50 -5.27 -4.23
C GLU A 376 -6.48 -3.76 -4.00
N SER A 377 -6.51 -3.40 -2.71
CA SER A 377 -6.59 -2.05 -2.18
C SER A 377 -5.31 -1.27 -2.47
N SER A 378 -5.27 -0.58 -3.60
CA SER A 378 -4.23 0.37 -4.02
C SER A 378 -2.79 -0.05 -3.64
N PHE A 379 -2.03 0.77 -2.92
CA PHE A 379 -0.68 0.44 -2.46
C PHE A 379 -0.63 -0.55 -1.27
N LEU A 380 -1.78 -0.95 -0.72
CA LEU A 380 -1.90 -1.78 0.48
C LEU A 380 -1.72 -3.27 0.13
N ASP A 381 -0.55 -3.63 -0.33
CA ASP A 381 -0.19 -4.90 -0.96
C ASP A 381 0.17 -6.04 0.01
N TRP A 382 -0.16 -5.89 1.27
CA TRP A 382 0.04 -6.93 2.27
C TRP A 382 -1.30 -7.38 2.83
N ARG A 383 -1.73 -8.59 2.45
CA ARG A 383 -3.04 -9.16 2.75
C ARG A 383 -3.42 -9.07 4.23
N GLU A 384 -2.54 -9.50 5.13
CA GLU A 384 -2.81 -9.53 6.58
C GLU A 384 -2.98 -8.13 7.18
N GLN A 385 -2.42 -7.13 6.53
CA GLN A 385 -2.47 -5.73 6.95
C GLN A 385 -3.77 -5.02 6.54
N THR A 386 -4.53 -5.60 5.59
CA THR A 386 -5.58 -4.84 4.89
C THR A 386 -6.92 -5.59 4.82
N TYR A 387 -6.87 -6.92 4.77
CA TYR A 387 -8.04 -7.77 4.52
C TYR A 387 -8.38 -8.67 5.71
N PRO A 388 -9.65 -9.12 5.84
CA PRO A 388 -10.01 -10.16 6.79
C PRO A 388 -9.28 -11.47 6.44
N ARG A 389 -8.87 -12.22 7.46
CA ARG A 389 -8.05 -13.42 7.31
C ARG A 389 -8.67 -14.52 6.43
N TRP A 390 -9.99 -14.52 6.26
CA TRP A 390 -10.68 -15.52 5.44
C TRP A 390 -10.57 -15.26 3.93
N MET A 391 -10.23 -14.06 3.52
CA MET A 391 -10.05 -13.74 2.09
C MET A 391 -8.72 -14.33 1.62
N ASP A 392 -8.77 -15.23 0.65
CA ASP A 392 -7.60 -15.71 -0.09
C ASP A 392 -7.34 -14.84 -1.34
N PRO A 393 -6.28 -15.08 -2.11
CA PRO A 393 -5.96 -14.27 -3.28
C PRO A 393 -7.11 -14.06 -4.27
N LYS A 394 -7.97 -15.07 -4.49
CA LYS A 394 -9.14 -14.94 -5.39
C LYS A 394 -10.22 -14.04 -4.80
N ASP A 395 -10.43 -14.10 -3.47
CA ASP A 395 -11.41 -13.23 -2.79
C ASP A 395 -10.92 -11.76 -2.83
N ILE A 396 -9.59 -11.54 -2.76
CA ILE A 396 -8.97 -10.23 -2.91
C ILE A 396 -9.09 -9.74 -4.35
N PHE A 397 -8.81 -10.61 -5.33
CA PHE A 397 -9.04 -10.29 -6.74
C PHE A 397 -10.47 -9.78 -6.98
N MET A 398 -11.47 -10.46 -6.40
CA MET A 398 -12.89 -10.10 -6.55
C MET A 398 -13.30 -8.83 -5.78
N SER A 399 -12.43 -8.25 -4.96
CA SER A 399 -12.72 -6.97 -4.31
C SER A 399 -12.64 -5.81 -5.30
N GLU A 400 -13.37 -4.74 -5.03
CA GLU A 400 -13.41 -3.53 -5.86
C GLU A 400 -13.04 -2.35 -4.97
N ASP A 401 -11.78 -1.96 -5.02
CA ASP A 401 -11.15 -1.01 -4.11
C ASP A 401 -11.29 0.44 -4.57
N LEU A 402 -11.37 1.36 -3.61
CA LEU A 402 -11.50 2.78 -3.85
C LEU A 402 -10.28 3.36 -4.58
N GLY A 403 -9.07 3.15 -4.03
CA GLY A 403 -7.86 3.77 -4.55
C GLY A 403 -7.46 3.24 -5.92
N THR A 404 -7.57 1.92 -6.12
CA THR A 404 -7.33 1.27 -7.41
C THR A 404 -8.30 1.78 -8.47
N ASN A 405 -9.59 1.88 -8.15
CA ASN A 405 -10.59 2.40 -9.09
C ASN A 405 -10.43 3.91 -9.37
N ALA A 406 -9.97 4.70 -8.40
CA ALA A 406 -9.62 6.09 -8.65
C ALA A 406 -8.43 6.23 -9.63
N VAL A 407 -7.42 5.37 -9.51
CA VAL A 407 -6.31 5.29 -10.49
C VAL A 407 -6.80 4.86 -11.86
N GLN A 408 -7.66 3.86 -11.96
CA GLN A 408 -8.25 3.41 -13.23
C GLN A 408 -9.06 4.55 -13.88
N TYR A 409 -9.91 5.24 -13.13
CA TYR A 409 -10.66 6.40 -13.61
C TYR A 409 -9.74 7.45 -14.26
N GLU A 410 -8.72 7.94 -13.54
CA GLU A 410 -7.84 8.98 -14.09
C GLU A 410 -6.96 8.44 -15.23
N THR A 411 -6.61 7.15 -15.21
CA THR A 411 -5.94 6.50 -16.33
C THR A 411 -6.73 6.64 -17.62
N TYR A 412 -8.02 6.32 -17.61
CA TYR A 412 -8.87 6.46 -18.80
C TYR A 412 -9.05 7.92 -19.22
N ARG A 413 -9.09 8.85 -18.27
CA ARG A 413 -9.08 10.29 -18.58
C ARG A 413 -7.76 10.75 -19.19
N VAL A 414 -6.63 10.24 -18.70
CA VAL A 414 -5.31 10.52 -19.29
C VAL A 414 -5.20 9.93 -20.70
N LEU A 415 -5.64 8.69 -20.91
CA LEU A 415 -5.69 8.07 -22.23
C LEU A 415 -6.54 8.89 -23.21
N ALA A 416 -7.68 9.40 -22.78
CA ALA A 416 -8.49 10.31 -23.61
C ALA A 416 -7.74 11.60 -23.99
N LYS A 417 -6.99 12.19 -23.02
CA LYS A 417 -6.15 13.38 -23.26
C LYS A 417 -4.99 13.06 -24.23
N MET A 418 -4.34 11.91 -24.07
CA MET A 418 -3.27 11.44 -24.95
C MET A 418 -3.81 11.17 -26.36
N ALA A 419 -4.91 10.40 -26.50
CA ALA A 419 -5.57 10.11 -27.77
C ALA A 419 -5.92 11.40 -28.52
N SER A 420 -6.62 12.33 -27.86
CA SER A 420 -6.95 13.63 -28.46
C SER A 420 -5.72 14.42 -28.89
N THR A 421 -4.59 14.31 -28.15
CA THR A 421 -3.34 14.98 -28.51
C THR A 421 -2.71 14.36 -29.76
N LEU A 422 -2.86 13.04 -29.93
CA LEU A 422 -2.33 12.27 -31.06
C LEU A 422 -3.30 12.22 -32.27
N GLY A 423 -4.48 12.83 -32.16
CA GLY A 423 -5.49 12.86 -33.25
C GLY A 423 -6.39 11.62 -33.26
N GLU A 424 -6.40 10.82 -32.21
CA GLU A 424 -7.30 9.68 -32.04
C GLU A 424 -8.57 10.09 -31.26
N SER A 425 -9.64 9.25 -31.35
CA SER A 425 -10.88 9.50 -30.63
C SER A 425 -10.72 9.32 -29.11
N PRO A 426 -11.07 10.32 -28.29
CA PRO A 426 -11.05 10.18 -26.82
C PRO A 426 -12.27 9.44 -26.25
N GLU A 427 -13.37 9.30 -27.03
CA GLU A 427 -14.70 8.92 -26.56
C GLU A 427 -14.75 7.52 -25.91
N PRO A 428 -14.09 6.46 -26.43
CA PRO A 428 -14.11 5.17 -25.76
C PRO A 428 -13.58 5.25 -24.32
N TYR A 429 -12.47 5.98 -24.14
CA TYR A 429 -11.85 6.15 -22.83
C TYR A 429 -12.73 6.98 -21.87
N LEU A 430 -13.34 8.06 -22.36
CA LEU A 430 -14.26 8.88 -21.58
C LEU A 430 -15.51 8.12 -21.14
N LYS A 431 -15.99 7.19 -21.97
CA LYS A 431 -17.12 6.33 -21.62
C LYS A 431 -16.77 5.39 -20.46
N THR A 432 -15.59 4.77 -20.49
CA THR A 432 -15.12 3.90 -19.40
C THR A 432 -14.88 4.72 -18.13
N ALA A 433 -14.22 5.88 -18.21
CA ALA A 433 -14.04 6.76 -17.07
C ALA A 433 -15.36 7.11 -16.38
N ARG A 434 -16.39 7.51 -17.14
CA ARG A 434 -17.72 7.80 -16.57
C ARG A 434 -18.32 6.61 -15.82
N ARG A 435 -18.22 5.37 -16.36
CA ARG A 435 -18.72 4.19 -15.67
C ARG A 435 -18.04 3.95 -14.33
N ILE A 436 -16.72 4.13 -14.29
CA ILE A 436 -15.94 3.98 -13.04
C ILE A 436 -16.35 5.08 -12.04
N GLU A 437 -16.50 6.33 -12.49
CA GLU A 437 -16.96 7.44 -11.64
C GLU A 437 -18.35 7.18 -11.05
N ASP A 438 -19.27 6.73 -11.88
CA ASP A 438 -20.62 6.37 -11.47
C ASP A 438 -20.58 5.21 -10.45
N GLY A 439 -19.80 4.15 -10.72
CA GLY A 439 -19.62 3.01 -9.83
C GLY A 439 -19.03 3.40 -8.47
N ILE A 440 -17.96 4.20 -8.43
CA ILE A 440 -17.38 4.69 -7.17
C ILE A 440 -18.42 5.46 -6.35
N ASN A 441 -19.15 6.38 -6.98
CA ASN A 441 -20.12 7.22 -6.27
C ASN A 441 -21.39 6.45 -5.87
N GLU A 442 -21.79 5.42 -6.62
CA GLU A 442 -22.98 4.60 -6.30
C GLU A 442 -22.68 3.57 -5.21
N TYR A 443 -21.55 2.84 -5.33
CA TYR A 443 -21.30 1.67 -4.49
C TYR A 443 -20.36 1.90 -3.33
N LEU A 444 -19.44 2.89 -3.42
CA LEU A 444 -18.45 3.11 -2.37
C LEU A 444 -18.74 4.33 -1.47
N TRP A 445 -19.61 5.26 -1.87
CA TRP A 445 -19.95 6.42 -1.06
C TRP A 445 -20.77 6.04 0.17
N MET A 446 -20.39 6.54 1.35
CA MET A 446 -21.11 6.35 2.61
C MET A 446 -21.77 7.67 3.06
N PRO A 447 -23.04 7.95 2.70
CA PRO A 447 -23.69 9.23 3.00
C PRO A 447 -23.71 9.58 4.48
N ALA A 448 -23.87 8.57 5.36
CA ALA A 448 -23.91 8.77 6.81
C ALA A 448 -22.55 9.17 7.41
N LYS A 449 -21.44 8.77 6.77
CA LYS A 449 -20.07 9.08 7.20
C LYS A 449 -19.52 10.29 6.46
N GLY A 450 -19.98 10.58 5.23
CA GLY A 450 -19.53 11.68 4.37
C GLY A 450 -18.11 11.46 3.84
N TYR A 451 -17.76 10.20 3.57
CA TYR A 451 -16.55 9.74 2.87
C TYR A 451 -16.79 8.37 2.27
N TYR A 452 -15.84 7.83 1.51
CA TYR A 452 -15.99 6.54 0.84
C TYR A 452 -15.61 5.36 1.74
N GLY A 453 -16.19 4.20 1.49
CA GLY A 453 -15.74 2.94 2.05
C GLY A 453 -14.53 2.38 1.28
N GLN A 454 -13.74 1.56 1.93
CA GLN A 454 -12.47 1.07 1.41
C GLN A 454 -12.63 0.23 0.14
N TYR A 455 -13.49 -0.79 0.16
CA TYR A 455 -13.75 -1.71 -0.96
C TYR A 455 -15.07 -2.45 -0.81
N LEU A 456 -15.61 -2.92 -1.94
CA LEU A 456 -16.61 -3.97 -1.96
C LEU A 456 -15.92 -5.34 -1.80
N TYR A 457 -16.46 -6.22 -0.98
CA TYR A 457 -15.89 -7.55 -0.74
C TYR A 457 -16.97 -8.59 -0.40
N GLY A 458 -16.68 -9.84 -0.66
CA GLY A 458 -17.58 -10.96 -0.49
C GLY A 458 -17.24 -12.06 -1.50
N ARG A 459 -18.11 -13.06 -1.64
CA ARG A 459 -17.94 -14.08 -2.68
C ARG A 459 -19.01 -13.91 -3.76
N ASN A 460 -20.18 -14.54 -3.58
CA ASN A 460 -21.28 -14.33 -4.55
C ASN A 460 -22.05 -13.03 -4.31
N TYR A 461 -21.98 -12.45 -3.13
CA TYR A 461 -22.61 -11.20 -2.77
C TYR A 461 -21.62 -10.29 -2.08
N GLN A 462 -21.43 -9.12 -2.64
CA GLN A 462 -20.50 -8.13 -2.11
C GLN A 462 -21.17 -7.18 -1.12
N THR A 463 -20.39 -6.69 -0.17
CA THR A 463 -20.77 -5.70 0.83
C THR A 463 -19.65 -4.68 0.95
N LEU A 464 -20.01 -3.43 1.23
CA LEU A 464 -19.02 -2.36 1.41
C LEU A 464 -18.30 -2.50 2.75
N SER A 465 -16.97 -2.48 2.75
CA SER A 465 -16.16 -2.28 3.95
C SER A 465 -16.32 -0.85 4.45
N PRO A 466 -16.77 -0.64 5.71
CA PRO A 466 -17.04 0.70 6.22
C PRO A 466 -15.80 1.46 6.69
N ARG A 467 -14.59 0.95 6.43
CA ARG A 467 -13.32 1.61 6.70
C ARG A 467 -13.02 2.68 5.68
N SER A 468 -12.33 3.75 6.09
CA SER A 468 -11.71 4.67 5.12
C SER A 468 -10.39 4.11 4.59
N GLU A 469 -10.04 4.43 3.37
CA GLU A 469 -8.73 4.21 2.76
C GLU A 469 -8.21 5.57 2.26
N SER A 470 -7.19 6.10 2.95
CA SER A 470 -6.86 7.53 2.87
C SER A 470 -6.22 7.95 1.56
N LEU A 471 -5.50 7.06 0.87
CA LEU A 471 -4.97 7.37 -0.46
C LEU A 471 -6.11 7.47 -1.47
N GLY A 472 -7.02 6.49 -1.51
CA GLY A 472 -8.18 6.49 -2.39
C GLY A 472 -9.09 7.70 -2.17
N GLU A 473 -9.33 8.07 -0.90
CA GLU A 473 -10.05 9.30 -0.56
C GLU A 473 -9.36 10.54 -1.15
N SER A 474 -8.03 10.63 -1.01
CA SER A 474 -7.25 11.73 -1.57
C SER A 474 -7.34 11.78 -3.10
N LEU A 475 -7.24 10.61 -3.75
CA LEU A 475 -7.32 10.49 -5.21
C LEU A 475 -8.72 10.85 -5.73
N CYS A 476 -9.80 10.46 -5.04
CA CYS A 476 -11.16 10.83 -5.42
C CYS A 476 -11.39 12.35 -5.39
N VAL A 477 -10.76 13.05 -4.43
CA VAL A 477 -10.77 14.52 -4.39
C VAL A 477 -9.94 15.11 -5.52
N LEU A 478 -8.70 14.65 -5.71
CA LEU A 478 -7.74 15.18 -6.69
C LEU A 478 -8.20 14.99 -8.14
N PHE A 479 -8.85 13.87 -8.44
CA PHE A 479 -9.32 13.56 -9.79
C PHE A 479 -10.73 14.09 -10.09
N GLY A 480 -11.42 14.64 -9.08
CA GLY A 480 -12.74 15.23 -9.19
C GLY A 480 -13.89 14.22 -9.14
N ILE A 481 -13.62 12.96 -8.83
CA ILE A 481 -14.63 11.89 -8.65
C ILE A 481 -15.65 12.29 -7.58
N ALA A 482 -15.16 12.81 -6.45
CA ALA A 482 -16.01 13.25 -5.34
C ALA A 482 -16.89 14.48 -5.64
N GLY A 483 -16.67 15.16 -6.77
CA GLY A 483 -17.32 16.45 -7.02
C GLY A 483 -17.05 17.49 -5.90
N HIS A 484 -17.53 18.73 -6.09
CA HIS A 484 -17.16 19.79 -5.14
C HIS A 484 -17.75 19.64 -3.73
N ALA A 485 -18.96 19.09 -3.62
CA ALA A 485 -19.65 18.95 -2.33
C ALA A 485 -19.04 17.82 -1.51
N HIS A 486 -18.94 16.63 -2.08
CA HIS A 486 -18.37 15.44 -1.43
C HIS A 486 -16.88 15.62 -1.16
N ALA A 487 -16.10 16.24 -2.06
CA ALA A 487 -14.68 16.51 -1.84
C ALA A 487 -14.42 17.29 -0.52
N ALA A 488 -15.24 18.32 -0.24
CA ALA A 488 -15.13 19.04 1.01
C ALA A 488 -15.61 18.24 2.23
N GLU A 489 -16.54 17.30 2.05
CA GLU A 489 -17.00 16.38 3.09
C GLU A 489 -15.94 15.34 3.41
N VAL A 490 -15.33 14.73 2.41
CA VAL A 490 -14.21 13.78 2.54
C VAL A 490 -13.11 14.39 3.42
N ILE A 491 -12.58 15.55 3.03
CA ILE A 491 -11.46 16.19 3.76
C ILE A 491 -11.84 16.58 5.19
N ARG A 492 -13.12 16.86 5.45
CA ARG A 492 -13.57 17.21 6.79
C ARG A 492 -13.88 16.01 7.67
N ASN A 493 -14.33 14.89 7.10
CA ASN A 493 -14.95 13.79 7.84
C ASN A 493 -14.06 12.54 7.96
N VAL A 494 -13.13 12.31 7.03
CA VAL A 494 -12.18 11.19 7.14
C VAL A 494 -11.40 11.31 8.45
N PRO A 495 -11.30 10.23 9.23
CA PRO A 495 -10.59 10.21 10.50
C PRO A 495 -9.09 10.52 10.36
N VAL A 496 -8.59 11.46 11.16
CA VAL A 496 -7.17 11.82 11.23
C VAL A 496 -6.69 11.61 12.67
N THR A 497 -5.56 10.96 12.87
CA THR A 497 -4.97 10.75 14.21
C THR A 497 -4.07 11.91 14.63
N GLN A 498 -3.57 11.87 15.87
CA GLN A 498 -2.69 12.91 16.43
C GLN A 498 -1.36 13.08 15.67
N PHE A 499 -0.90 12.05 14.98
CA PHE A 499 0.37 12.05 14.25
C PHE A 499 0.21 12.08 12.72
N GLY A 500 -1.02 12.11 12.25
CA GLY A 500 -1.36 12.20 10.85
C GLY A 500 -2.53 11.31 10.46
N ILE A 501 -2.84 11.27 9.16
CA ILE A 501 -3.85 10.39 8.61
C ILE A 501 -3.30 8.96 8.51
N THR A 502 -4.08 7.97 8.95
CA THR A 502 -3.69 6.55 8.82
C THR A 502 -4.06 6.01 7.44
N CYS A 503 -3.36 4.97 6.98
CA CYS A 503 -3.68 4.37 5.69
C CYS A 503 -5.13 3.89 5.63
N ILE A 504 -5.59 3.25 6.71
CA ILE A 504 -6.97 2.80 6.90
C ILE A 504 -7.47 3.19 8.29
N TYR A 505 -8.79 3.34 8.47
CA TYR A 505 -9.41 3.56 9.77
C TYR A 505 -10.85 3.00 9.80
N PRO A 506 -11.27 2.30 10.91
CA PRO A 506 -10.52 1.95 12.11
C PRO A 506 -9.45 0.90 11.85
N GLN A 507 -8.51 0.72 12.79
CA GLN A 507 -7.44 -0.25 12.71
C GLN A 507 -7.96 -1.68 12.87
N ILE A 508 -7.25 -2.65 12.28
CA ILE A 508 -7.54 -4.08 12.42
C ILE A 508 -6.87 -4.59 13.69
N PRO A 509 -7.58 -5.27 14.62
CA PRO A 509 -6.98 -5.76 15.83
C PRO A 509 -5.98 -6.91 15.58
N ASP A 510 -5.00 -7.03 16.45
CA ASP A 510 -4.00 -8.10 16.47
C ASP A 510 -3.10 -8.18 15.21
N ILE A 511 -2.99 -7.08 14.47
CA ILE A 511 -2.10 -6.94 13.32
C ILE A 511 -1.04 -5.89 13.65
N PRO A 512 0.27 -6.21 13.55
CA PRO A 512 1.34 -5.27 13.80
C PRO A 512 1.28 -4.04 12.87
N PRO A 513 1.77 -2.87 13.31
CA PRO A 513 1.75 -1.68 12.47
C PRO A 513 2.62 -1.81 11.21
N TYR A 514 2.01 -1.54 10.05
CA TYR A 514 2.68 -1.33 8.75
C TYR A 514 1.76 -0.54 7.82
N HIS A 515 0.80 -1.19 7.10
CA HIS A 515 -0.35 -0.49 6.49
C HIS A 515 -1.43 -0.23 7.55
N ASN A 516 -1.74 -1.25 8.35
CA ASN A 516 -2.60 -1.13 9.52
C ASN A 516 -1.86 -0.37 10.63
N ASP A 517 -2.57 0.43 11.41
CA ASP A 517 -2.04 1.19 12.56
C ASP A 517 -0.80 2.06 12.19
N ALA A 518 -0.80 2.61 10.98
CA ALA A 518 0.34 3.38 10.50
C ALA A 518 -0.04 4.65 9.73
N VAL A 519 0.85 5.65 9.87
CA VAL A 519 0.90 6.88 9.08
C VAL A 519 2.05 6.77 8.08
N TRP A 520 1.76 7.02 6.82
CA TRP A 520 2.73 6.99 5.73
C TRP A 520 2.93 8.40 5.16
N PRO A 521 4.15 8.96 5.15
CA PRO A 521 4.38 10.34 4.72
C PRO A 521 3.92 10.63 3.29
N PHE A 522 3.99 9.65 2.38
CA PHE A 522 3.50 9.88 1.02
C PHE A 522 1.97 9.98 0.96
N VAL A 523 1.23 9.22 1.77
CA VAL A 523 -0.23 9.34 1.91
C VAL A 523 -0.59 10.70 2.47
N GLU A 524 0.15 11.15 3.50
CA GLU A 524 0.01 12.51 4.04
C GLU A 524 0.21 13.59 2.98
N SER A 525 1.14 13.37 2.06
CA SER A 525 1.43 14.34 1.00
C SER A 525 0.31 14.40 -0.05
N TYR A 526 -0.29 13.27 -0.42
CA TYR A 526 -1.51 13.24 -1.22
C TYR A 526 -2.68 13.90 -0.49
N TRP A 527 -2.82 13.64 0.81
CA TRP A 527 -3.84 14.27 1.64
C TRP A 527 -3.66 15.78 1.77
N ALA A 528 -2.42 16.27 1.90
CA ALA A 528 -2.09 17.69 1.89
C ALA A 528 -2.50 18.35 0.57
N TRP A 529 -2.21 17.68 -0.56
CA TRP A 529 -2.59 18.17 -1.89
C TRP A 529 -4.13 18.17 -2.06
N ALA A 530 -4.80 17.10 -1.72
CA ALA A 530 -6.27 17.01 -1.74
C ALA A 530 -6.93 18.06 -0.83
N SER A 531 -6.34 18.30 0.35
CA SER A 531 -6.80 19.34 1.28
C SER A 531 -6.66 20.75 0.71
N ALA A 532 -5.58 21.00 -0.05
CA ALA A 532 -5.35 22.26 -0.74
C ALA A 532 -6.38 22.48 -1.87
N GLU A 533 -6.77 21.43 -2.60
CA GLU A 533 -7.78 21.50 -3.66
C GLU A 533 -9.15 22.00 -3.14
N VAL A 534 -9.52 21.60 -1.93
CA VAL A 534 -10.77 22.06 -1.30
C VAL A 534 -10.59 23.29 -0.42
N ASN A 535 -9.38 23.86 -0.36
CA ASN A 535 -9.03 25.04 0.44
C ASN A 535 -9.23 24.83 1.96
N ASN A 536 -8.99 23.62 2.48
CA ASN A 536 -9.01 23.33 3.91
C ASN A 536 -7.63 23.55 4.54
N MET A 537 -7.35 24.79 4.93
CA MET A 537 -6.04 25.20 5.46
C MET A 537 -5.64 24.46 6.74
N ALA A 538 -6.60 24.09 7.58
CA ALA A 538 -6.33 23.34 8.82
C ALA A 538 -5.81 21.94 8.50
N SER A 539 -6.45 21.26 7.56
CA SER A 539 -6.02 19.92 7.10
C SER A 539 -4.67 19.98 6.36
N VAL A 540 -4.45 21.00 5.52
CA VAL A 540 -3.14 21.28 4.89
C VAL A 540 -2.03 21.41 5.94
N SER A 541 -2.26 22.26 6.98
CA SER A 541 -1.26 22.45 8.03
C SER A 541 -1.02 21.18 8.84
N MET A 542 -2.05 20.37 9.08
CA MET A 542 -1.94 19.10 9.80
C MET A 542 -1.08 18.12 9.02
N ALA A 543 -1.35 17.91 7.74
CA ALA A 543 -0.62 16.98 6.89
C ALA A 543 0.85 17.40 6.69
N ILE A 544 1.11 18.66 6.35
CA ILE A 544 2.49 19.19 6.25
C ILE A 544 3.23 19.01 7.59
N GLY A 545 2.56 19.32 8.70
CA GLY A 545 3.15 19.20 10.03
C GLY A 545 3.49 17.75 10.40
N ALA A 546 2.70 16.78 9.97
CA ALA A 546 2.98 15.35 10.17
C ALA A 546 4.23 14.91 9.39
N VAL A 547 4.36 15.28 8.12
CA VAL A 547 5.53 15.00 7.27
C VAL A 547 6.78 15.66 7.85
N TYR A 548 6.74 16.97 8.13
CA TYR A 548 7.90 17.73 8.62
C TYR A 548 8.35 17.28 10.01
N ARG A 549 7.40 16.88 10.88
CA ARG A 549 7.73 16.29 12.17
C ARG A 549 8.56 15.01 11.99
N ALA A 550 8.11 14.13 11.12
CA ALA A 550 8.78 12.84 10.90
C ALA A 550 10.19 13.06 10.31
N ALA A 551 10.31 13.73 9.18
CA ALA A 551 11.58 13.97 8.50
C ALA A 551 12.59 14.65 9.44
N SER A 552 12.21 15.74 10.12
CA SER A 552 13.13 16.45 11.00
C SER A 552 13.56 15.67 12.25
N PHE A 553 12.68 14.87 12.87
CA PHE A 553 13.05 14.08 14.02
C PHE A 553 13.93 12.88 13.65
N PHE A 554 13.64 12.27 12.50
CA PHE A 554 14.35 11.06 12.09
C PHE A 554 15.59 11.35 11.26
N LEU A 555 15.69 12.55 10.68
CA LEU A 555 16.76 13.01 9.79
C LEU A 555 16.85 12.12 8.53
N THR A 556 15.71 11.73 8.04
CA THR A 556 15.49 10.96 6.80
C THR A 556 13.99 10.80 6.55
N ASN A 557 13.60 10.65 5.31
CA ASN A 557 12.23 10.33 4.93
C ASN A 557 11.93 8.84 5.14
N LYS A 558 11.38 8.51 6.32
CA LYS A 558 10.96 7.15 6.68
C LYS A 558 9.76 6.70 5.86
N GLU A 559 9.66 5.38 5.66
CA GLU A 559 8.53 4.75 4.98
C GLU A 559 7.21 4.96 5.72
N ASN A 560 7.20 4.66 7.03
CA ASN A 560 5.99 4.67 7.84
C ASN A 560 6.27 4.92 9.33
N MET A 561 5.20 5.16 10.08
CA MET A 561 5.23 5.41 11.53
C MET A 561 3.99 4.81 12.19
N VAL A 562 4.13 4.32 13.42
CA VAL A 562 2.99 3.84 14.23
C VAL A 562 2.01 4.99 14.49
N ALA A 563 0.74 4.79 14.19
CA ALA A 563 -0.31 5.82 14.27
C ALA A 563 -0.47 6.42 15.68
N SER A 564 -0.39 5.59 16.72
CA SER A 564 -0.59 6.01 18.12
C SER A 564 0.61 6.75 18.71
N THR A 565 1.84 6.54 18.20
CA THR A 565 3.08 7.08 18.80
C THR A 565 3.81 8.06 17.87
N GLY A 566 3.59 7.96 16.57
CA GLY A 566 4.35 8.67 15.54
C GLY A 566 5.81 8.23 15.46
N ASP A 567 6.17 7.05 15.96
CA ASP A 567 7.53 6.53 15.97
C ASP A 567 7.72 5.55 14.81
N TYR A 568 8.89 5.57 14.16
CA TYR A 568 9.23 4.62 13.11
C TYR A 568 9.60 3.24 13.68
N LEU A 569 10.13 3.17 14.89
CA LEU A 569 10.30 1.91 15.60
C LEU A 569 8.95 1.45 16.13
N GLY A 570 8.62 0.22 15.85
CA GLY A 570 7.33 -0.39 16.21
C GLY A 570 6.52 -0.77 14.98
N THR A 571 6.91 -0.32 13.82
CA THR A 571 6.38 -0.84 12.56
C THR A 571 7.07 -2.15 12.17
N GLN A 572 6.38 -2.99 11.46
CA GLN A 572 6.85 -4.34 11.11
C GLN A 572 8.06 -4.31 10.19
N ILE A 573 8.06 -3.41 9.21
CA ILE A 573 9.17 -3.11 8.31
C ILE A 573 9.23 -1.60 8.13
N ASN A 574 10.44 -1.06 7.90
CA ASN A 574 10.63 0.36 7.64
C ASN A 574 11.88 0.59 6.78
N SER A 575 11.83 1.60 5.95
CA SER A 575 12.96 2.04 5.13
C SER A 575 13.32 3.48 5.45
N ASP A 576 14.59 3.81 5.36
CA ASP A 576 15.09 5.17 5.23
C ASP A 576 15.04 5.57 3.75
N ARG A 577 15.03 6.87 3.47
CA ARG A 577 15.00 7.41 2.11
C ARG A 577 13.96 6.70 1.25
N GLN A 578 12.77 6.52 1.80
CA GLN A 578 11.70 5.87 1.03
C GLN A 578 11.24 6.80 -0.08
N LEU A 579 11.39 6.38 -1.32
CA LEU A 579 11.25 7.21 -2.53
C LEU A 579 9.96 8.02 -2.57
N TRP A 580 8.82 7.39 -2.26
CA TRP A 580 7.54 8.10 -2.26
C TRP A 580 7.37 9.05 -1.07
N SER A 581 8.04 8.81 0.07
CA SER A 581 8.09 9.77 1.18
C SER A 581 8.97 10.97 0.83
N VAL A 582 10.12 10.74 0.18
CA VAL A 582 10.99 11.76 -0.41
C VAL A 582 10.20 12.60 -1.43
N ALA A 583 9.55 11.94 -2.38
CA ALA A 583 8.71 12.59 -3.39
C ALA A 583 7.54 13.36 -2.74
N GLY A 584 7.00 12.83 -1.66
CA GLY A 584 5.93 13.44 -0.89
C GLY A 584 6.35 14.74 -0.24
N ASP A 585 7.46 14.77 0.49
CA ASP A 585 7.98 16.00 1.12
C ASP A 585 8.29 17.07 0.04
N LEU A 586 8.98 16.69 -1.03
CA LEU A 586 9.23 17.58 -2.17
C LEU A 586 7.91 18.10 -2.76
N SER A 587 6.87 17.27 -2.86
CA SER A 587 5.58 17.63 -3.43
C SER A 587 4.85 18.72 -2.65
N ILE A 588 5.10 18.86 -1.36
CA ILE A 588 4.55 19.95 -0.54
C ILE A 588 4.92 21.29 -1.16
N VAL A 589 6.17 21.45 -1.62
CA VAL A 589 6.60 22.68 -2.29
C VAL A 589 5.88 22.85 -3.62
N TYR A 590 5.91 21.83 -4.48
CA TYR A 590 5.42 21.95 -5.85
C TYR A 590 3.90 21.95 -5.94
N ARG A 591 3.23 20.99 -5.29
CA ARG A 591 1.78 20.76 -5.42
C ARG A 591 0.94 21.60 -4.47
N VAL A 592 1.46 21.88 -3.27
CA VAL A 592 0.71 22.61 -2.24
C VAL A 592 1.13 24.07 -2.20
N LEU A 593 2.37 24.38 -1.83
CA LEU A 593 2.80 25.76 -1.60
C LEU A 593 2.77 26.60 -2.88
N PHE A 594 3.34 26.10 -3.98
CA PHE A 594 3.30 26.76 -5.28
C PHE A 594 2.07 26.36 -6.10
N GLY A 595 1.40 25.26 -5.78
CA GLY A 595 0.19 24.80 -6.45
C GLY A 595 0.36 24.60 -7.94
N LEU A 596 1.49 24.01 -8.38
CA LEU A 596 1.81 23.84 -9.80
C LEU A 596 0.89 22.78 -10.44
N ARG A 597 0.16 23.19 -11.49
CA ARG A 597 -0.72 22.33 -12.28
C ARG A 597 -0.27 22.37 -13.73
N PHE A 598 0.42 21.31 -14.14
CA PHE A 598 0.90 21.17 -15.52
C PHE A 598 -0.24 20.70 -16.43
N HIS A 599 -0.48 21.44 -17.49
CA HIS A 599 -1.44 21.14 -18.55
C HIS A 599 -0.73 20.80 -19.87
N ARG A 600 -1.49 20.34 -20.84
CA ARG A 600 -0.95 20.03 -22.17
C ARG A 600 -0.18 21.18 -22.82
N GLN A 601 -0.63 22.41 -22.64
CA GLN A 601 -0.07 23.59 -23.31
C GLN A 601 0.18 24.79 -22.40
N SER A 602 -0.02 24.63 -21.07
CA SER A 602 0.18 25.69 -20.09
C SER A 602 0.55 25.15 -18.73
N LEU A 603 1.01 26.03 -17.85
CA LEU A 603 1.21 25.78 -16.43
C LEU A 603 0.37 26.77 -15.64
N SER A 604 -0.59 26.30 -14.83
CA SER A 604 -1.37 27.12 -13.94
C SER A 604 -0.95 26.99 -12.49
N PHE A 605 -1.46 27.89 -11.64
CA PHE A 605 -1.06 28.00 -10.25
C PHE A 605 -2.29 28.03 -9.33
N ALA A 606 -2.29 27.23 -8.30
CA ALA A 606 -3.28 27.20 -7.23
C ALA A 606 -2.58 27.12 -5.86
N PRO A 607 -1.81 28.15 -5.48
CA PRO A 607 -1.00 28.12 -4.26
C PRO A 607 -1.86 28.07 -3.01
N CYS A 608 -1.43 27.24 -2.05
CA CYS A 608 -1.99 27.15 -0.72
C CYS A 608 -0.85 27.33 0.31
N VAL A 609 -0.71 28.53 0.87
CA VAL A 609 0.43 28.94 1.68
C VAL A 609 0.00 29.24 3.11
N PRO A 610 0.19 28.30 4.06
CA PRO A 610 -0.02 28.60 5.49
C PRO A 610 0.88 29.73 5.98
N ALA A 611 0.37 30.55 6.91
CA ALA A 611 1.08 31.74 7.38
C ALA A 611 2.47 31.47 8.00
N GLY A 612 2.69 30.25 8.50
CA GLY A 612 3.98 29.81 9.06
C GLY A 612 5.15 29.87 8.07
N PHE A 613 4.89 29.75 6.76
CA PHE A 613 5.92 29.82 5.72
C PHE A 613 6.42 31.23 5.41
N GLY A 614 5.80 32.26 5.93
CA GLY A 614 6.21 33.67 5.77
C GLY A 614 5.54 34.38 4.62
N GLN A 615 6.08 35.56 4.30
CA GLN A 615 5.47 36.49 3.34
C GLN A 615 6.05 36.39 1.92
N THR A 616 7.12 35.63 1.74
CA THR A 616 7.75 35.46 0.43
C THR A 616 8.32 34.05 0.31
N LEU A 617 7.89 33.35 -0.73
CA LEU A 617 8.44 32.06 -1.14
C LEU A 617 9.07 32.24 -2.52
N ARG A 618 10.14 31.48 -2.80
CA ARG A 618 10.81 31.47 -4.11
C ARG A 618 11.12 30.02 -4.53
N LEU A 619 10.97 29.76 -5.81
CA LEU A 619 11.39 28.53 -6.48
C LEU A 619 12.15 28.94 -7.76
N ASP A 620 13.47 28.87 -7.69
CA ASP A 620 14.34 29.24 -8.81
C ASP A 620 14.82 27.99 -9.55
N ASN A 621 15.18 28.17 -10.83
CA ASN A 621 15.71 27.12 -11.70
C ASN A 621 14.72 25.99 -12.02
N LEU A 622 13.40 26.21 -11.96
CA LEU A 622 12.43 25.22 -12.38
C LEU A 622 12.45 25.05 -13.91
N LYS A 623 12.73 23.84 -14.36
CA LYS A 623 12.67 23.51 -15.80
C LYS A 623 11.23 23.21 -16.20
N TYR A 624 10.76 23.91 -17.22
CA TYR A 624 9.45 23.65 -17.81
C TYR A 624 9.56 23.76 -19.34
N ARG A 625 9.51 22.61 -20.00
CA ARG A 625 9.69 22.50 -21.47
C ARG A 625 10.98 23.20 -21.92
N LYS A 626 10.87 24.24 -22.75
CA LYS A 626 12.02 25.01 -23.26
C LYS A 626 12.40 26.23 -22.39
N SER A 627 11.69 26.40 -21.26
CA SER A 627 11.92 27.52 -20.35
C SER A 627 12.56 27.09 -19.03
N THR A 628 13.14 28.08 -18.36
CA THR A 628 13.57 28.00 -16.97
C THR A 628 12.86 29.09 -16.20
N LEU A 629 12.11 28.73 -15.17
CA LEU A 629 11.29 29.65 -14.43
C LEU A 629 11.91 29.98 -13.08
N SER A 630 11.81 31.28 -12.70
CA SER A 630 12.00 31.76 -11.34
C SER A 630 10.66 32.27 -10.84
N ILE A 631 10.06 31.53 -9.89
CA ILE A 631 8.70 31.78 -9.39
C ILE A 631 8.81 32.37 -7.99
N SER A 632 8.08 33.46 -7.74
CA SER A 632 7.98 34.01 -6.38
C SER A 632 6.52 34.21 -5.99
N ILE A 633 6.19 33.85 -4.74
CA ILE A 633 4.90 34.09 -4.11
C ILE A 633 5.06 35.21 -3.09
N LYS A 634 4.15 36.19 -3.10
CA LYS A 634 4.08 37.27 -2.12
C LYS A 634 2.78 37.18 -1.35
N GLY A 635 2.86 37.08 -0.03
CA GLY A 635 1.71 36.88 0.87
C GLY A 635 1.47 35.40 1.20
N SER A 636 0.41 35.14 1.94
CA SER A 636 -0.05 33.81 2.40
C SER A 636 -1.54 33.64 2.13
N GLY A 637 -2.05 32.44 2.36
CA GLY A 637 -3.44 32.07 2.14
C GLY A 637 -3.62 31.12 0.95
N ASN A 638 -4.87 31.03 0.47
CA ASN A 638 -5.25 30.10 -0.60
C ASN A 638 -5.96 30.80 -1.79
N LYS A 639 -5.89 32.11 -1.85
CA LYS A 639 -6.49 32.92 -2.94
C LYS A 639 -5.40 33.70 -3.66
N MET A 640 -5.18 33.39 -4.92
CA MET A 640 -4.35 34.21 -5.79
C MET A 640 -5.11 35.47 -6.20
N SER A 641 -4.50 36.63 -6.05
CA SER A 641 -5.08 37.91 -6.47
C SER A 641 -4.50 38.41 -7.78
N ARG A 642 -3.26 38.02 -8.12
CA ARG A 642 -2.58 38.45 -9.32
C ARG A 642 -1.46 37.53 -9.72
N LEU A 643 -1.38 37.25 -11.03
CA LEU A 643 -0.27 36.57 -11.68
C LEU A 643 0.45 37.52 -12.63
N VAL A 644 1.78 37.57 -12.57
CA VAL A 644 2.65 38.42 -13.38
C VAL A 644 3.74 37.58 -14.04
N LEU A 645 3.89 37.68 -15.35
CA LEU A 645 4.97 37.06 -16.11
C LEU A 645 5.85 38.17 -16.71
N ASP A 646 7.16 38.16 -16.40
CA ASP A 646 8.15 39.11 -16.90
C ASP A 646 7.74 40.59 -16.72
N GLY A 647 7.13 40.88 -15.57
CA GLY A 647 6.64 42.22 -15.24
C GLY A 647 5.23 42.56 -15.80
N HIS A 648 4.66 41.72 -16.65
CA HIS A 648 3.35 41.92 -17.24
C HIS A 648 2.27 41.12 -16.49
N ARG A 649 1.21 41.80 -16.09
CA ARG A 649 0.05 41.16 -15.45
C ARG A 649 -0.70 40.30 -16.47
N LEU A 650 -0.93 39.01 -16.13
CA LEU A 650 -1.77 38.13 -16.91
C LEU A 650 -3.26 38.30 -16.54
N SER A 651 -4.15 38.04 -17.48
CA SER A 651 -5.60 38.05 -17.26
C SER A 651 -6.14 36.71 -16.71
N GLY A 652 -5.37 35.62 -16.89
CA GLY A 652 -5.69 34.30 -16.44
C GLY A 652 -4.74 33.81 -15.34
N ASP A 653 -4.91 32.57 -14.95
CA ASP A 653 -4.17 31.88 -13.88
C ASP A 653 -3.06 30.96 -14.42
N ASP A 654 -2.75 31.05 -15.73
CA ASP A 654 -1.80 30.18 -16.40
C ASP A 654 -0.76 30.92 -17.23
N ILE A 655 0.39 30.30 -17.41
CA ILE A 655 1.45 30.73 -18.33
C ILE A 655 1.56 29.77 -19.52
N PRO A 656 1.88 30.26 -20.73
CA PRO A 656 1.94 29.40 -21.92
C PRO A 656 3.11 28.41 -21.87
N GLY A 657 2.89 27.21 -22.41
CA GLY A 657 3.89 26.13 -22.45
C GLY A 657 4.91 26.27 -23.60
N ASN A 658 4.78 27.29 -24.44
CA ASN A 658 5.71 27.56 -25.57
C ASN A 658 6.79 28.60 -25.21
N LEU A 659 6.91 29.01 -23.97
CA LEU A 659 7.97 29.91 -23.49
C LEU A 659 9.35 29.32 -23.75
N VAL A 660 10.33 30.18 -24.11
CA VAL A 660 11.71 29.79 -24.38
C VAL A 660 12.68 30.71 -23.62
N GLY A 661 13.62 30.09 -22.89
CA GLY A 661 14.62 30.85 -22.14
C GLY A 661 14.24 31.03 -20.68
N LYS A 662 14.73 32.11 -20.07
CA LYS A 662 14.52 32.41 -18.64
C LYS A 662 13.37 33.36 -18.44
N HIS A 663 12.44 33.05 -17.56
CA HIS A 663 11.28 33.85 -17.25
C HIS A 663 11.07 33.99 -15.75
N THR A 664 10.49 35.12 -15.36
CA THR A 664 10.13 35.40 -13.97
C THR A 664 8.60 35.39 -13.79
N VAL A 665 8.15 34.67 -12.79
CA VAL A 665 6.74 34.57 -12.42
C VAL A 665 6.54 35.13 -11.02
N VAL A 666 5.62 36.08 -10.87
CA VAL A 666 5.27 36.63 -9.55
C VAL A 666 3.79 36.38 -9.27
N ILE A 667 3.53 35.66 -8.21
CA ILE A 667 2.20 35.35 -7.70
C ILE A 667 1.96 36.23 -6.46
N VAL A 668 0.86 36.95 -6.43
CA VAL A 668 0.45 37.75 -5.26
C VAL A 668 -0.78 37.12 -4.65
N MET A 669 -0.69 36.79 -3.37
CA MET A 669 -1.80 36.22 -2.63
C MET A 669 -2.79 37.29 -2.17
N GLY A 670 -4.06 36.95 -2.14
CA GLY A 670 -5.16 37.83 -1.70
C GLY A 670 -5.71 37.48 -0.31
N GLY A 671 -4.95 36.65 0.44
CA GLY A 671 -5.38 36.19 1.75
C GLY A 671 -6.13 34.84 1.69
N GLU A 672 -6.87 34.53 2.73
CA GLU A 672 -7.65 33.27 2.83
C GLU A 672 -9.09 33.47 2.37
N THR A 673 -9.63 32.51 1.65
CA THR A 673 -11.08 32.38 1.50
C THR A 673 -11.64 31.71 2.74
N ALA A 674 -12.60 32.36 3.40
CA ALA A 674 -13.31 31.77 4.54
C ALA A 674 -14.19 30.60 4.07
N ARG A 675 -13.63 29.41 3.98
CA ARG A 675 -14.38 28.15 3.88
C ARG A 675 -14.34 27.44 5.23
N ARG A 676 -15.36 26.60 5.50
CA ARG A 676 -15.41 25.78 6.72
C ARG A 676 -14.20 24.84 6.73
N SER A 677 -13.14 25.26 7.40
CA SER A 677 -11.98 24.42 7.71
C SER A 677 -12.31 23.57 8.93
N GLY A 678 -12.03 22.29 8.87
CA GLY A 678 -12.22 21.34 9.97
C GLY A 678 -11.46 20.06 9.71
N ILE A 679 -11.09 19.39 10.78
CA ILE A 679 -10.42 18.11 10.77
C ILE A 679 -11.20 17.20 11.71
N ASN A 680 -11.50 16.00 11.30
CA ASN A 680 -12.04 14.95 12.17
C ASN A 680 -10.89 14.28 12.95
N LEU A 681 -10.38 15.01 13.96
CA LEU A 681 -9.30 14.48 14.80
C LEU A 681 -9.84 13.46 15.78
N VAL A 682 -9.38 12.23 15.65
CA VAL A 682 -9.81 11.08 16.45
C VAL A 682 -8.63 10.41 17.17
N PRO A 683 -8.86 9.71 18.28
CA PRO A 683 -7.86 8.77 18.79
C PRO A 683 -7.65 7.62 17.81
N ASP A 684 -6.47 7.06 17.80
CA ASP A 684 -6.21 5.82 17.10
C ASP A 684 -7.03 4.69 17.74
N MET A 685 -7.92 4.05 16.95
CA MET A 685 -8.91 3.10 17.44
C MET A 685 -8.94 1.85 16.59
N PHE A 686 -9.13 0.72 17.28
CA PHE A 686 -9.27 -0.60 16.68
C PHE A 686 -10.73 -1.02 16.61
N SER A 687 -11.10 -1.69 15.52
CA SER A 687 -12.41 -2.35 15.42
C SER A 687 -12.47 -3.58 16.33
N PRO A 688 -13.66 -4.13 16.61
CA PRO A 688 -13.77 -5.50 17.13
C PRO A 688 -13.13 -6.50 16.15
N ALA A 689 -12.73 -7.67 16.67
CA ALA A 689 -12.26 -8.76 15.81
C ALA A 689 -13.39 -9.31 14.93
N THR A 690 -13.02 -9.86 13.77
CA THR A 690 -13.97 -10.51 12.86
C THR A 690 -14.58 -11.76 13.50
N PRO A 691 -15.92 -11.90 13.54
CA PRO A 691 -16.56 -13.11 14.07
C PRO A 691 -16.24 -14.37 13.24
N GLY A 692 -15.98 -15.49 13.91
CA GLY A 692 -15.98 -16.81 13.27
C GLY A 692 -17.37 -17.45 13.42
N VAL A 693 -18.04 -17.72 12.30
CA VAL A 693 -19.43 -18.18 12.25
C VAL A 693 -19.53 -19.64 11.86
N SER A 694 -20.40 -20.38 12.53
CA SER A 694 -20.75 -21.77 12.21
C SER A 694 -22.27 -21.95 12.16
N LEU A 695 -22.71 -23.02 11.50
CA LEU A 695 -24.14 -23.43 11.43
C LEU A 695 -24.33 -24.69 12.25
N ASP A 696 -25.29 -24.65 13.17
CA ASP A 696 -25.74 -25.80 13.96
C ASP A 696 -27.26 -25.95 13.75
N GLY A 697 -27.65 -26.92 12.92
CA GLY A 697 -29.01 -27.07 12.48
C GLY A 697 -29.49 -25.92 11.64
N SER A 698 -30.40 -25.09 12.16
CA SER A 698 -30.91 -23.86 11.56
C SER A 698 -30.40 -22.59 12.29
N GLU A 699 -29.46 -22.75 13.23
CA GLU A 699 -28.95 -21.65 14.04
C GLU A 699 -27.54 -21.29 13.64
N LEU A 700 -27.31 -20.04 13.20
CA LEU A 700 -25.97 -19.47 13.10
C LEU A 700 -25.45 -19.21 14.50
N LYS A 701 -24.19 -19.60 14.77
CA LYS A 701 -23.50 -19.42 16.04
C LYS A 701 -22.12 -18.81 15.84
N TRP A 702 -21.73 -17.94 16.76
CA TRP A 702 -20.38 -17.39 16.82
C TRP A 702 -19.94 -17.18 18.28
N HIS A 703 -18.63 -17.13 18.51
CA HIS A 703 -18.11 -16.81 19.82
C HIS A 703 -18.28 -15.32 20.14
N TYR A 704 -18.39 -15.00 21.43
CA TYR A 704 -18.38 -13.62 21.87
C TYR A 704 -17.11 -12.90 21.40
N VAL A 705 -17.28 -11.77 20.75
CA VAL A 705 -16.15 -10.93 20.32
C VAL A 705 -15.90 -9.86 21.38
N HIS A 706 -14.67 -9.79 21.88
CA HIS A 706 -14.30 -8.84 22.91
C HIS A 706 -14.58 -7.39 22.48
N GLY A 707 -15.25 -6.63 23.33
CA GLY A 707 -15.61 -5.23 23.04
C GLY A 707 -16.83 -5.04 22.15
N ALA A 708 -17.38 -6.08 21.55
CA ALA A 708 -18.63 -6.01 20.80
C ALA A 708 -19.82 -5.82 21.74
N VAL A 709 -20.79 -5.01 21.32
CA VAL A 709 -22.06 -4.79 22.04
C VAL A 709 -23.25 -5.31 21.24
N SER A 710 -23.09 -5.46 19.94
CA SER A 710 -24.10 -6.04 19.03
C SER A 710 -23.42 -6.67 17.82
N TYR A 711 -24.21 -7.41 17.05
CA TYR A 711 -23.82 -8.07 15.81
C TYR A 711 -24.85 -7.78 14.74
N SER A 712 -24.39 -7.33 13.56
CA SER A 712 -25.21 -7.20 12.36
C SER A 712 -25.09 -8.47 11.53
N ILE A 713 -26.23 -9.09 11.21
CA ILE A 713 -26.31 -10.29 10.38
C ILE A 713 -26.66 -9.88 8.96
N TYR A 714 -25.83 -10.35 8.02
CA TYR A 714 -26.02 -10.13 6.60
C TYR A 714 -26.48 -11.41 5.92
N ARG A 715 -27.39 -11.27 4.98
CA ARG A 715 -27.83 -12.34 4.09
C ARG A 715 -27.74 -11.83 2.65
N ASN A 716 -26.99 -12.54 1.83
CA ASN A 716 -26.78 -12.17 0.44
C ASN A 716 -26.31 -10.70 0.29
N GLY A 717 -25.30 -10.31 1.07
CA GLY A 717 -24.71 -8.97 1.05
C GLY A 717 -25.55 -7.86 1.70
N LYS A 718 -26.76 -8.16 2.22
CA LYS A 718 -27.64 -7.16 2.83
C LYS A 718 -27.87 -7.45 4.31
N GLU A 719 -27.77 -6.42 5.14
CA GLU A 719 -28.11 -6.52 6.56
C GLU A 719 -29.59 -6.88 6.73
N VAL A 720 -29.86 -7.90 7.52
CA VAL A 720 -31.22 -8.39 7.80
C VAL A 720 -31.67 -8.12 9.23
N VAL A 721 -30.74 -8.10 10.18
CA VAL A 721 -31.03 -7.85 11.60
C VAL A 721 -29.77 -7.50 12.36
N THR A 722 -29.91 -6.69 13.40
CA THR A 722 -28.90 -6.49 14.46
C THR A 722 -29.37 -7.13 15.75
N THR A 723 -28.46 -7.85 16.45
CA THR A 723 -28.75 -8.54 17.73
C THR A 723 -27.64 -8.34 18.75
N GLY A 724 -27.99 -8.39 20.03
CA GLY A 724 -27.00 -8.49 21.12
C GLY A 724 -26.61 -9.93 21.48
N LEU A 725 -27.23 -10.92 20.84
CA LEU A 725 -26.96 -12.34 21.07
C LEU A 725 -25.83 -12.81 20.14
N ASN A 726 -25.17 -13.89 20.51
CA ASN A 726 -24.12 -14.55 19.69
C ASN A 726 -24.66 -15.73 18.86
N ARG A 727 -25.93 -15.64 18.46
CA ARG A 727 -26.66 -16.62 17.65
C ARG A 727 -27.80 -15.97 16.88
N TYR A 728 -28.21 -16.62 15.78
CA TYR A 728 -29.34 -16.19 14.96
C TYR A 728 -30.00 -17.38 14.27
N GLU A 729 -31.32 -17.50 14.38
CA GLU A 729 -32.11 -18.53 13.73
C GLU A 729 -32.41 -18.14 12.28
N ILE A 730 -31.93 -18.93 11.31
CA ILE A 730 -32.11 -18.63 9.86
C ILE A 730 -33.44 -19.12 9.29
N GLY A 731 -34.18 -19.93 10.05
CA GLY A 731 -35.40 -20.54 9.59
C GLY A 731 -35.19 -21.63 8.53
N THR A 732 -36.28 -22.20 8.05
CA THR A 732 -36.27 -23.13 6.90
C THR A 732 -36.47 -22.34 5.61
N MET A 733 -35.41 -22.22 4.79
CA MET A 733 -35.48 -21.59 3.47
C MET A 733 -34.89 -22.49 2.42
N GLY A 734 -35.56 -22.61 1.26
CA GLY A 734 -35.05 -23.27 0.07
C GLY A 734 -34.26 -22.28 -0.81
N GLY A 735 -33.21 -22.73 -1.44
CA GLY A 735 -32.38 -21.96 -2.34
C GLY A 735 -30.96 -21.72 -1.80
N TYR A 736 -30.26 -20.83 -2.45
CA TYR A 736 -28.88 -20.47 -2.10
C TYR A 736 -28.84 -19.18 -1.27
N PHE A 737 -28.19 -19.22 -0.10
CA PHE A 737 -27.99 -18.05 0.74
C PHE A 737 -26.57 -18.02 1.30
N GLU A 738 -25.98 -16.84 1.31
CA GLU A 738 -24.74 -16.54 2.05
C GLU A 738 -25.06 -15.72 3.29
N TYR A 739 -24.64 -16.20 4.46
CA TYR A 739 -24.75 -15.48 5.71
C TYR A 739 -23.38 -15.03 6.19
N GLN A 740 -23.33 -13.80 6.67
CA GLN A 740 -22.13 -13.21 7.29
C GLN A 740 -22.54 -12.43 8.54
N VAL A 741 -21.62 -12.30 9.48
CA VAL A 741 -21.82 -11.56 10.74
C VAL A 741 -20.72 -10.54 10.92
N MET A 742 -21.11 -9.33 11.30
CA MET A 742 -20.25 -8.21 11.64
C MET A 742 -20.40 -7.89 13.13
N ALA A 743 -19.31 -7.74 13.87
CA ALA A 743 -19.35 -7.29 15.25
C ALA A 743 -19.28 -5.76 15.32
N VAL A 744 -20.11 -5.15 16.17
CA VAL A 744 -20.16 -3.69 16.36
C VAL A 744 -19.74 -3.37 17.80
N GLY A 745 -18.72 -2.53 17.94
CA GLY A 745 -18.19 -2.08 19.21
C GLY A 745 -19.03 -1.01 19.89
N ARG A 746 -18.82 -0.77 21.18
CA ARG A 746 -19.53 0.28 21.95
C ARG A 746 -19.36 1.69 21.36
N ASN A 747 -18.27 1.94 20.67
CA ASN A 747 -17.97 3.20 19.99
C ASN A 747 -18.54 3.27 18.56
N GLY A 748 -19.33 2.28 18.15
CA GLY A 748 -19.91 2.19 16.81
C GLY A 748 -18.93 1.71 15.72
N LEU A 749 -17.70 1.35 16.07
CA LEU A 749 -16.75 0.80 15.11
C LEU A 749 -17.13 -0.64 14.76
N GLU A 750 -17.01 -0.96 13.48
CA GLU A 750 -17.46 -2.20 12.86
C GLU A 750 -16.26 -3.09 12.51
N SER A 751 -16.36 -4.38 12.81
CA SER A 751 -15.39 -5.38 12.35
C SER A 751 -15.49 -5.59 10.84
N PHE A 752 -14.60 -6.39 10.27
CA PHE A 752 -14.92 -7.05 9.01
C PHE A 752 -16.06 -8.06 9.19
N LEU A 753 -16.74 -8.36 8.07
CA LEU A 753 -17.68 -9.49 8.00
C LEU A 753 -16.95 -10.82 8.16
N SER A 754 -17.60 -11.79 8.80
CA SER A 754 -17.15 -13.17 8.82
C SER A 754 -16.96 -13.75 7.42
N ALA A 755 -16.29 -14.88 7.30
CA ALA A 755 -16.34 -15.66 6.08
C ALA A 755 -17.80 -15.94 5.69
N PRO A 756 -18.16 -15.86 4.38
CA PRO A 756 -19.49 -16.23 3.95
C PRO A 756 -19.79 -17.70 4.28
N LEU A 757 -20.87 -17.92 5.03
CA LEU A 757 -21.40 -19.25 5.33
C LEU A 757 -22.53 -19.55 4.38
N VAL A 758 -22.34 -20.57 3.54
CA VAL A 758 -23.30 -20.97 2.51
C VAL A 758 -24.36 -21.91 3.09
N VAL A 759 -25.63 -21.63 2.78
CA VAL A 759 -26.78 -22.49 3.04
C VAL A 759 -27.46 -22.77 1.70
N ASP A 760 -27.36 -24.04 1.22
CA ASP A 760 -27.82 -24.46 -0.11
C ASP A 760 -28.47 -25.84 -0.12
N LYS A 761 -29.07 -26.27 1.00
CA LYS A 761 -29.57 -27.64 1.23
C LYS A 761 -30.47 -28.19 0.13
N GLU A 762 -31.19 -27.34 -0.59
CA GLU A 762 -32.11 -27.73 -1.66
C GLU A 762 -31.59 -27.35 -3.06
N ASN A 763 -30.32 -26.95 -3.17
CA ASN A 763 -29.75 -26.47 -4.42
C ASN A 763 -28.29 -26.95 -4.57
N PRO A 764 -28.09 -28.28 -4.74
CA PRO A 764 -26.73 -28.81 -4.84
C PRO A 764 -26.03 -28.25 -6.08
N SER A 765 -24.75 -27.93 -5.93
CA SER A 765 -23.89 -27.53 -7.05
C SER A 765 -23.71 -28.69 -8.02
N ILE A 766 -23.69 -28.37 -9.32
CA ILE A 766 -23.27 -29.29 -10.36
C ILE A 766 -21.74 -29.24 -10.42
N VAL A 767 -21.09 -30.41 -10.33
CA VAL A 767 -19.64 -30.54 -10.42
C VAL A 767 -19.29 -31.36 -11.65
N VAL A 768 -18.50 -30.78 -12.53
CA VAL A 768 -17.99 -31.43 -13.74
C VAL A 768 -16.51 -31.70 -13.54
N GLN A 769 -16.12 -32.97 -13.49
CA GLN A 769 -14.72 -33.38 -13.35
C GLN A 769 -13.95 -33.08 -14.63
N ALA A 770 -12.79 -32.45 -14.50
CA ALA A 770 -12.04 -31.96 -15.64
C ALA A 770 -11.47 -33.11 -16.51
N GLU A 771 -11.15 -34.24 -15.89
CA GLU A 771 -10.67 -35.40 -16.60
C GLU A 771 -11.74 -36.17 -17.37
N SER A 772 -13.04 -35.86 -17.17
CA SER A 772 -14.14 -36.65 -17.75
C SER A 772 -14.16 -36.72 -19.28
N ASN A 773 -13.56 -35.74 -19.97
CA ASN A 773 -13.43 -35.64 -21.41
C ASN A 773 -11.97 -35.46 -21.88
N ALA A 774 -10.98 -35.66 -21.00
CA ALA A 774 -9.57 -35.48 -21.33
C ALA A 774 -8.98 -36.75 -21.95
N ALA A 775 -8.07 -36.60 -22.92
CA ALA A 775 -7.36 -37.71 -23.55
C ALA A 775 -6.23 -38.30 -22.66
N GLY A 776 -5.99 -37.73 -21.49
CA GLY A 776 -4.99 -38.19 -20.52
C GLY A 776 -5.35 -37.72 -19.11
N GLU A 777 -5.31 -38.65 -18.17
CA GLU A 777 -5.45 -38.38 -16.75
C GLU A 777 -4.06 -38.16 -16.15
N GLU A 778 -3.87 -37.02 -15.42
CA GLU A 778 -2.64 -36.82 -14.66
C GLU A 778 -2.86 -37.12 -13.18
N HIS A 779 -1.87 -37.74 -12.53
CA HIS A 779 -1.93 -38.21 -11.15
C HIS A 779 -0.68 -37.84 -10.34
N GLU A 780 0.19 -37.03 -10.87
CA GLU A 780 1.46 -36.66 -10.23
C GLU A 780 1.22 -35.98 -8.85
N PHE A 781 0.16 -35.21 -8.74
CA PHE A 781 -0.15 -34.43 -7.52
C PHE A 781 -1.40 -34.94 -6.83
N ALA A 782 -1.31 -35.14 -5.51
CA ALA A 782 -2.41 -35.68 -4.69
C ALA A 782 -3.48 -34.61 -4.36
N GLY A 783 -4.68 -35.09 -3.98
CA GLY A 783 -5.73 -34.23 -3.42
C GLY A 783 -6.75 -33.71 -4.44
N CYS A 784 -6.65 -34.10 -5.74
CA CYS A 784 -7.73 -33.88 -6.70
C CYS A 784 -8.97 -34.72 -6.32
N THR A 785 -10.12 -34.31 -6.82
CA THR A 785 -11.36 -35.09 -6.78
C THR A 785 -11.49 -35.91 -8.07
N GLY A 786 -12.39 -36.93 -8.11
CA GLY A 786 -12.52 -37.75 -9.31
C GLY A 786 -11.34 -38.67 -9.56
N ALA A 787 -11.05 -38.93 -10.84
CA ALA A 787 -10.01 -39.85 -11.28
C ALA A 787 -8.65 -39.16 -11.55
N GLY A 788 -8.59 -37.85 -11.66
CA GLY A 788 -7.36 -37.09 -11.96
C GLY A 788 -7.62 -35.60 -12.15
N TYR A 789 -6.80 -34.95 -12.95
CA TYR A 789 -6.94 -33.51 -13.29
C TYR A 789 -6.41 -33.26 -14.71
N VAL A 790 -6.71 -32.06 -15.23
CA VAL A 790 -6.20 -31.58 -16.52
C VAL A 790 -5.17 -30.50 -16.28
N ARG A 791 -3.99 -30.60 -16.92
CA ARG A 791 -2.96 -29.57 -16.91
C ARG A 791 -3.23 -28.59 -18.06
N LEU A 792 -3.39 -27.33 -17.74
CA LEU A 792 -3.42 -26.22 -18.67
C LEU A 792 -2.06 -25.53 -18.66
N ASP A 793 -1.33 -25.55 -19.77
CA ASP A 793 -0.01 -24.96 -19.94
C ASP A 793 0.18 -24.42 -21.38
N ILE A 794 1.41 -24.03 -21.74
CA ILE A 794 1.70 -23.54 -23.10
C ILE A 794 1.49 -24.59 -24.18
N GLY A 795 1.61 -25.88 -23.86
CA GLY A 795 1.40 -27.00 -24.81
C GLY A 795 -0.06 -27.38 -24.96
N HIS A 796 -0.84 -27.14 -23.92
CA HIS A 796 -2.26 -27.43 -23.82
C HIS A 796 -2.98 -26.25 -23.12
N PRO A 797 -3.14 -25.13 -23.82
CA PRO A 797 -3.65 -23.91 -23.18
C PRO A 797 -5.15 -23.97 -22.87
N ASP A 798 -5.89 -24.79 -23.63
CA ASP A 798 -7.36 -24.91 -23.54
C ASP A 798 -7.77 -26.21 -22.86
N SER A 799 -8.91 -26.18 -22.14
CA SER A 799 -9.54 -27.39 -21.63
C SER A 799 -10.32 -28.11 -22.72
N PRO A 800 -10.66 -29.41 -22.52
CA PRO A 800 -11.73 -30.06 -23.27
C PRO A 800 -13.07 -29.30 -23.13
N GLU A 801 -13.99 -29.58 -24.08
CA GLU A 801 -15.40 -29.15 -23.92
C GLU A 801 -16.15 -30.09 -22.97
N TYR A 802 -16.91 -29.54 -22.04
CA TYR A 802 -17.67 -30.26 -21.04
C TYR A 802 -19.17 -30.07 -21.28
N LYS A 803 -19.86 -31.19 -21.42
CA LYS A 803 -21.33 -31.21 -21.54
C LYS A 803 -21.96 -31.13 -20.15
N VAL A 804 -22.86 -30.16 -19.95
CA VAL A 804 -23.62 -29.96 -18.70
C VAL A 804 -25.10 -29.89 -19.01
N ASP A 805 -25.89 -30.65 -18.27
CA ASP A 805 -27.36 -30.60 -18.37
C ASP A 805 -27.93 -29.73 -17.22
N ILE A 806 -28.65 -28.71 -17.58
CA ILE A 806 -29.20 -27.71 -16.66
C ILE A 806 -30.72 -27.99 -16.54
N ASP A 807 -31.13 -28.51 -15.41
CA ASP A 807 -32.53 -28.80 -15.13
C ASP A 807 -33.36 -27.53 -14.90
N THR A 808 -32.81 -26.56 -14.22
CA THR A 808 -33.45 -25.32 -13.80
C THR A 808 -32.69 -24.11 -14.31
N GLY A 809 -33.37 -23.29 -15.12
CA GLY A 809 -32.78 -22.03 -15.60
C GLY A 809 -32.62 -21.02 -14.48
N GLY A 810 -31.51 -20.27 -14.52
CA GLY A 810 -31.18 -19.31 -13.48
C GLY A 810 -29.82 -18.60 -13.70
N LEU A 811 -29.42 -17.84 -12.68
CA LEU A 811 -28.09 -17.28 -12.59
C LEU A 811 -27.17 -18.24 -11.82
N TYR A 812 -26.11 -18.68 -12.46
CA TYR A 812 -25.14 -19.60 -11.92
C TYR A 812 -23.82 -18.88 -11.61
N ALA A 813 -23.28 -19.18 -10.45
CA ALA A 813 -21.89 -18.91 -10.09
C ALA A 813 -21.06 -20.09 -10.59
N VAL A 814 -20.13 -19.83 -11.50
CA VAL A 814 -19.23 -20.84 -12.07
C VAL A 814 -17.82 -20.54 -11.58
N ASP A 815 -17.19 -21.49 -10.93
CA ASP A 815 -15.81 -21.45 -10.51
C ASP A 815 -15.06 -22.75 -10.83
N VAL A 816 -13.74 -22.69 -10.81
CA VAL A 816 -12.86 -23.80 -11.19
C VAL A 816 -12.04 -24.21 -9.97
N ARG A 817 -12.07 -25.50 -9.64
CA ARG A 817 -11.17 -26.07 -8.64
C ARG A 817 -9.82 -26.33 -9.29
N TYR A 818 -8.77 -25.71 -8.74
CA TYR A 818 -7.46 -25.71 -9.37
C TYR A 818 -6.32 -25.79 -8.35
N ALA A 819 -5.11 -26.12 -8.84
CA ALA A 819 -3.85 -25.91 -8.15
C ALA A 819 -2.88 -25.15 -9.06
N ASN A 820 -2.07 -24.24 -8.47
CA ASN A 820 -1.03 -23.50 -9.15
C ASN A 820 0.18 -23.33 -8.21
N GLY A 821 1.22 -24.11 -8.46
CA GLY A 821 2.48 -24.14 -7.71
C GLY A 821 3.64 -23.44 -8.41
N GLU A 822 3.40 -22.58 -9.40
CA GLU A 822 4.47 -22.01 -10.24
C GLU A 822 5.34 -20.97 -9.54
N GLY A 823 4.93 -20.41 -8.42
CA GLY A 823 5.75 -19.40 -7.76
C GLY A 823 5.23 -18.98 -6.39
N PRO A 824 5.96 -18.08 -5.73
CA PRO A 824 5.55 -17.51 -4.46
C PRO A 824 4.28 -16.67 -4.61
N ILE A 825 3.49 -16.58 -3.56
CA ILE A 825 2.17 -15.94 -3.61
C ILE A 825 2.26 -14.46 -4.00
N ASN A 826 3.27 -13.73 -3.52
CA ASN A 826 3.19 -12.27 -3.44
C ASN A 826 3.94 -11.48 -4.53
N THR A 827 4.84 -12.03 -5.33
CA THR A 827 5.78 -11.20 -6.10
C THR A 827 5.90 -11.50 -7.57
N ASP A 828 5.55 -12.68 -8.02
CA ASP A 828 5.74 -13.08 -9.41
C ASP A 828 4.41 -13.15 -10.17
N ASN A 829 4.41 -12.73 -11.44
CA ASN A 829 3.25 -12.76 -12.31
C ASN A 829 3.00 -14.16 -12.88
N MET A 830 2.83 -15.16 -11.99
CA MET A 830 2.61 -16.56 -12.32
C MET A 830 1.14 -16.99 -12.18
N CYS A 831 0.24 -16.05 -11.96
CA CYS A 831 -1.20 -16.31 -11.98
C CYS A 831 -1.59 -16.82 -13.38
N ALA A 832 -2.23 -17.98 -13.45
CA ALA A 832 -2.79 -18.47 -14.67
C ALA A 832 -4.16 -17.81 -14.92
N ILE A 833 -4.38 -17.35 -16.14
CA ILE A 833 -5.61 -16.68 -16.57
C ILE A 833 -6.13 -17.42 -17.77
N ARG A 834 -7.43 -17.64 -17.80
CA ARG A 834 -8.17 -18.25 -18.91
C ARG A 834 -9.53 -17.57 -19.04
N THR A 835 -10.19 -17.83 -20.13
CA THR A 835 -11.56 -17.37 -20.39
C THR A 835 -12.55 -18.53 -20.27
N LEU A 836 -13.57 -18.38 -19.40
CA LEU A 836 -14.72 -19.29 -19.36
C LEU A 836 -15.58 -19.06 -20.60
N CYS A 837 -15.84 -20.12 -21.35
CA CYS A 837 -16.77 -20.12 -22.47
C CYS A 837 -17.98 -21.02 -22.18
N VAL A 838 -19.16 -20.55 -22.57
CA VAL A 838 -20.41 -21.30 -22.55
C VAL A 838 -21.04 -21.22 -23.94
N ASP A 839 -21.32 -22.38 -24.55
CA ASP A 839 -21.88 -22.47 -25.90
C ASP A 839 -21.11 -21.64 -26.94
N ASN A 840 -19.75 -21.65 -26.83
CA ASN A 840 -18.81 -20.86 -27.63
C ASN A 840 -18.90 -19.34 -27.43
N HIS A 841 -19.48 -18.86 -26.33
CA HIS A 841 -19.49 -17.44 -25.98
C HIS A 841 -18.60 -17.22 -24.74
N ALA A 842 -17.70 -16.25 -24.80
CA ALA A 842 -16.88 -15.85 -23.67
C ALA A 842 -17.77 -15.18 -22.59
N GLU A 843 -17.73 -15.72 -21.37
CA GLU A 843 -18.53 -15.24 -20.23
C GLU A 843 -17.70 -14.40 -19.24
N GLY A 844 -16.41 -14.66 -19.14
CA GLY A 844 -15.51 -13.89 -18.27
C GLY A 844 -14.21 -14.62 -17.93
N PRO A 845 -13.32 -13.95 -17.21
CA PRO A 845 -12.01 -14.52 -16.86
C PRO A 845 -12.12 -15.59 -15.78
N VAL A 846 -11.25 -16.60 -15.88
CA VAL A 846 -10.95 -17.59 -14.84
C VAL A 846 -9.54 -17.28 -14.33
N VAL A 847 -9.46 -16.71 -13.14
CA VAL A 847 -8.22 -16.27 -12.51
C VAL A 847 -7.79 -17.30 -11.47
N MET A 848 -6.60 -17.87 -11.66
CA MET A 848 -6.04 -18.97 -10.86
C MET A 848 -4.70 -18.53 -10.27
N PRO A 849 -4.69 -17.72 -9.20
CA PRO A 849 -3.46 -17.24 -8.55
C PRO A 849 -2.57 -18.38 -8.05
N GLN A 850 -1.27 -18.07 -7.92
CA GLN A 850 -0.33 -18.99 -7.25
C GLN A 850 -0.80 -19.26 -5.81
N ARG A 851 -0.65 -20.50 -5.39
CA ARG A 851 -0.98 -20.96 -4.04
C ARG A 851 0.28 -21.17 -3.17
N GLY A 852 1.47 -21.03 -3.75
CA GLY A 852 2.78 -21.19 -3.15
C GLY A 852 3.75 -21.87 -4.10
N GLU A 853 5.04 -21.60 -3.95
CA GLU A 853 6.07 -22.24 -4.78
C GLU A 853 6.08 -23.76 -4.54
N GLY A 854 5.85 -24.54 -5.59
CA GLY A 854 5.73 -25.99 -5.53
C GLY A 854 4.41 -26.52 -4.95
N ALA A 855 3.44 -25.67 -4.64
CA ALA A 855 2.16 -26.05 -4.01
C ALA A 855 1.15 -26.67 -5.00
N TRP A 856 1.58 -27.65 -5.79
CA TRP A 856 0.75 -28.34 -6.80
C TRP A 856 -0.29 -29.30 -6.22
N SER A 857 -0.25 -29.56 -4.92
CA SER A 857 -1.26 -30.36 -4.19
C SER A 857 -2.16 -29.51 -3.29
N ASP A 858 -2.00 -28.18 -3.30
CA ASP A 858 -2.89 -27.24 -2.60
C ASP A 858 -4.02 -26.82 -3.55
N TRP A 859 -5.18 -27.48 -3.40
CA TRP A 859 -6.36 -27.27 -4.24
C TRP A 859 -7.28 -26.21 -3.67
N GLY A 860 -7.60 -25.20 -4.48
CA GLY A 860 -8.54 -24.12 -4.16
C GLY A 860 -9.51 -23.86 -5.31
N TYR A 861 -10.25 -22.76 -5.22
CA TYR A 861 -11.17 -22.33 -6.27
C TYR A 861 -10.72 -21.02 -6.89
N SER A 862 -10.99 -20.83 -8.20
CA SER A 862 -10.82 -19.57 -8.92
C SER A 862 -11.83 -18.51 -8.44
N ASN A 863 -11.76 -17.30 -9.03
CA ASN A 863 -12.87 -16.36 -8.97
C ASN A 863 -14.16 -16.97 -9.50
N VAL A 864 -15.29 -16.34 -9.18
CA VAL A 864 -16.60 -16.70 -9.69
C VAL A 864 -16.90 -15.89 -10.95
N THR A 865 -17.29 -16.58 -12.02
CA THR A 865 -17.93 -15.98 -13.20
C THR A 865 -19.44 -16.23 -13.13
N ARG A 866 -20.24 -15.18 -13.29
CA ARG A 866 -21.71 -15.27 -13.22
C ARG A 866 -22.30 -15.49 -14.61
N VAL A 867 -22.93 -16.62 -14.83
CA VAL A 867 -23.51 -17.01 -16.13
C VAL A 867 -25.01 -17.25 -15.99
N ARG A 868 -25.77 -16.73 -16.93
CA ARG A 868 -27.22 -17.03 -17.01
C ARG A 868 -27.46 -18.21 -17.94
N LEU A 869 -27.85 -19.34 -17.35
CA LEU A 869 -28.16 -20.58 -18.09
C LEU A 869 -29.66 -20.83 -18.20
N LEU A 870 -30.07 -21.31 -19.34
CA LEU A 870 -31.43 -21.79 -19.57
C LEU A 870 -31.51 -23.31 -19.29
N PRO A 871 -32.71 -23.90 -19.07
CA PRO A 871 -32.86 -25.36 -19.03
C PRO A 871 -32.41 -26.00 -20.34
N GLY A 872 -31.63 -27.07 -20.26
CA GLY A 872 -31.10 -27.80 -21.41
C GLY A 872 -29.64 -28.10 -21.33
N VAL A 873 -29.09 -28.55 -22.43
CA VAL A 873 -27.69 -28.94 -22.54
C VAL A 873 -26.84 -27.74 -22.94
N HIS A 874 -25.78 -27.46 -22.18
CA HIS A 874 -24.80 -26.45 -22.46
C HIS A 874 -23.40 -27.07 -22.60
N MET A 875 -22.55 -26.43 -23.39
CA MET A 875 -21.15 -26.80 -23.56
C MET A 875 -20.27 -25.76 -22.86
N LEU A 876 -19.45 -26.22 -21.90
CA LEU A 876 -18.51 -25.37 -21.18
C LEU A 876 -17.08 -25.69 -21.63
N SER A 877 -16.23 -24.69 -21.74
CA SER A 877 -14.79 -24.83 -21.89
C SER A 877 -14.03 -23.69 -21.21
N ILE A 878 -12.77 -23.93 -20.97
CA ILE A 878 -11.82 -22.93 -20.44
C ILE A 878 -10.80 -22.72 -21.55
N SER A 879 -10.84 -21.58 -22.24
CA SER A 879 -9.96 -21.25 -23.37
C SER A 879 -8.86 -20.27 -22.98
N PHE A 880 -7.81 -20.27 -23.77
CA PHE A 880 -6.74 -19.28 -23.68
C PHE A 880 -6.81 -18.33 -24.87
N ASP A 881 -7.02 -17.08 -24.60
CA ASP A 881 -7.00 -16.00 -25.58
C ASP A 881 -5.77 -15.10 -25.42
N SER A 882 -5.46 -14.29 -26.43
CA SER A 882 -4.26 -13.44 -26.42
C SER A 882 -4.22 -12.40 -25.29
N HIS A 883 -5.36 -12.09 -24.67
CA HIS A 883 -5.47 -11.20 -23.52
C HIS A 883 -5.34 -11.93 -22.18
N ASP A 884 -5.25 -13.27 -22.17
CA ASP A 884 -5.00 -14.09 -20.99
C ASP A 884 -3.50 -14.22 -20.66
N ASP A 885 -2.61 -13.66 -21.50
CA ASP A 885 -1.19 -13.54 -21.19
C ASP A 885 -0.95 -12.70 -19.94
N ASN A 886 -0.21 -13.24 -18.97
CA ASN A 886 0.17 -12.48 -17.80
C ASN A 886 1.36 -11.56 -18.08
N MET A 887 1.69 -10.69 -17.12
CA MET A 887 2.78 -9.70 -17.22
C MET A 887 4.17 -10.32 -17.35
N ASN A 888 4.36 -11.58 -17.03
CA ASN A 888 5.58 -12.31 -17.33
C ASN A 888 5.71 -12.67 -18.82
N GLY A 889 4.64 -12.51 -19.61
CA GLY A 889 4.57 -12.82 -21.05
C GLY A 889 4.56 -14.32 -21.32
N ASN A 890 4.07 -15.13 -20.39
CA ASN A 890 3.98 -16.57 -20.47
C ASN A 890 2.53 -17.03 -20.32
N THR A 891 2.21 -18.13 -20.98
CA THR A 891 1.02 -18.93 -20.68
C THR A 891 1.27 -19.71 -19.41
N ASN A 892 0.86 -19.16 -18.27
CA ASN A 892 1.11 -19.76 -16.96
C ASN A 892 0.32 -21.06 -16.77
N THR A 893 0.88 -21.97 -15.98
CA THR A 893 0.32 -23.29 -15.76
C THR A 893 -0.72 -23.29 -14.64
N ALA A 894 -1.79 -24.04 -14.81
CA ALA A 894 -2.70 -24.45 -13.75
C ALA A 894 -3.13 -25.89 -13.92
N LEU A 895 -3.31 -26.59 -12.82
CA LEU A 895 -3.93 -27.91 -12.78
C LEU A 895 -5.42 -27.71 -12.48
N VAL A 896 -6.30 -28.17 -13.34
CA VAL A 896 -7.74 -28.04 -13.22
C VAL A 896 -8.34 -29.38 -12.83
N ASP A 897 -9.02 -29.42 -11.67
CA ASP A 897 -9.65 -30.60 -11.10
C ASP A 897 -11.12 -30.69 -11.49
N ALA A 898 -11.88 -29.62 -11.33
CA ALA A 898 -13.30 -29.62 -11.61
C ALA A 898 -13.84 -28.21 -11.91
N ILE A 899 -14.92 -28.15 -12.66
CA ILE A 899 -15.73 -26.93 -12.84
C ILE A 899 -16.99 -27.09 -11.98
N ARG A 900 -17.28 -26.10 -11.14
CA ARG A 900 -18.47 -26.11 -10.27
C ARG A 900 -19.45 -25.04 -10.70
N LEU A 901 -20.70 -25.42 -10.85
CA LEU A 901 -21.82 -24.51 -11.15
C LEU A 901 -22.78 -24.51 -9.97
N THR A 902 -22.94 -23.37 -9.34
CA THR A 902 -23.87 -23.19 -8.21
C THR A 902 -24.96 -22.20 -8.61
N MET A 903 -26.21 -22.65 -8.65
CA MET A 903 -27.34 -21.77 -8.95
C MET A 903 -27.56 -20.80 -7.76
N ILE A 904 -27.28 -19.52 -7.95
CA ILE A 904 -27.45 -18.50 -6.92
C ILE A 904 -28.77 -17.76 -6.98
N SER A 905 -29.44 -17.80 -8.10
CA SER A 905 -30.81 -17.25 -8.28
C SER A 905 -31.56 -17.94 -9.42
N LYS A 906 -32.86 -18.18 -9.22
CA LYS A 906 -33.76 -18.69 -10.27
C LYS A 906 -34.13 -17.63 -11.32
N ARG A 907 -33.88 -16.33 -11.05
CA ARG A 907 -34.10 -15.21 -11.98
C ARG A 907 -33.23 -14.03 -11.65
#